data_32d9d2a1218d49a96f433bcaf64e43c2
#
_entry.id   32d9d2a1218d49a96f433bcaf64e43c2
#
_cell.length_a   1.000
_cell.length_b   1.000
_cell.length_c   1.000
_cell.angle_alpha   90.00
_cell.angle_beta   90.00
_cell.angle_gamma   90.00
#
_symmetry.space_group_name_H-M   'P 1'
#
loop_
_entity.id
_entity.type
_entity.pdbx_description
1 polymer ?
#
loop_
_entity_poly.entity_id
_entity_poly.type
_entity_poly.pdbx_seq_one_letter_code
_entity_poly.pdbx_strand_id
1 'polypeptide(L)'
;TYVEQDELMQNLDRPVPLTTVQGVLGRQAMLPCDISPQERDDAVYMVLWFREGDGEPIYNFDVRGRQFGQARLWSSPTAFGTRAHFSSTTHPAQLKIDNIRIEDEGVYRCRVDFRNSPTRNLKINLTVIVPPDRPVIYGQNRHEKAGNVESFSEGNDIVLSCEVSGGRPRPNVTWCLDNTAIDESFEQRPDGKTINHLSYPNVGRQHLNSRLMCVASNTNLTPPNNRVVILDVNLKPIAVHILTKDRFVSADRTYDVECKSSGSKPPALITWWKGGKQLKKLTKNFNEPDNQSLSILTFTPGREDDGKYLTCRAENQFIDGSAIEDKWRLIVHYQPTTTLKIGSSLNPDDIKEGDDAYFECIVLANPKPYKMSWFHNGKELQHNISAGVILSDQSLVLQSVSRASAGDYTCLAVNSEGKGPSNPVTLRIRYAPICATDHEELLGALKHETLPLKCEVDSSPPADSFQWTFNSSGEQTELPARLHSSETGMSRLNYTPSTDLDYGTISCWAKNSIGTQKSPCVFQIVAAGRPFPLQNCSVTNQSVDSLQVDCLEGFDGGLPQGFMLELVELNTLRLARNITVSHTPVTFVIDNLDQAATYRMVIFAVNAKGRSEPTIIDDINFKGVAKFTGASTGLSMPLSP
;
A
#
# COMPACT_ATOMS: atom_id res chain seq x y z
N THR A 1 5.68 -64.87 102.19
CA THR A 1 5.30 -63.73 103.04
C THR A 1 6.21 -62.50 102.90
N TYR A 2 7.43 -62.58 102.48
CA TYR A 2 8.28 -61.42 102.27
C TYR A 2 8.27 -60.97 100.76
N VAL A 3 7.91 -61.82 99.82
CA VAL A 3 7.82 -61.52 98.42
C VAL A 3 6.51 -60.75 98.07
N GLU A 4 5.43 -60.97 98.79
CA GLU A 4 4.16 -60.26 98.59
C GLU A 4 4.19 -58.79 99.05
N GLN A 5 5.03 -58.46 100.03
CA GLN A 5 5.17 -57.07 100.51
C GLN A 5 6.06 -56.22 99.58
N ASP A 6 7.05 -56.81 98.90
CA ASP A 6 7.89 -56.09 97.94
C ASP A 6 7.18 -55.80 96.60
N GLU A 7 6.28 -56.70 96.13
CA GLU A 7 5.43 -56.45 95.01
C GLU A 7 4.34 -55.39 95.27
N LEU A 8 3.87 -55.29 96.50
CA LEU A 8 2.90 -54.25 96.89
C LEU A 8 3.58 -52.87 97.03
N MET A 9 4.86 -52.81 97.45
CA MET A 9 5.63 -51.56 97.56
C MET A 9 6.14 -51.07 96.21
N GLN A 10 6.44 -51.97 95.29
CA GLN A 10 6.85 -51.59 93.89
C GLN A 10 5.69 -51.08 93.06
N ASN A 11 4.43 -51.36 93.41
CA ASN A 11 3.27 -50.81 92.68
C ASN A 11 2.80 -49.45 93.22
N LEU A 12 3.31 -48.97 94.34
CA LEU A 12 2.99 -47.63 94.85
C LEU A 12 3.75 -46.47 94.19
N ASP A 13 4.86 -46.75 93.52
CA ASP A 13 5.72 -45.73 92.90
C ASP A 13 5.69 -45.71 91.38
N ARG A 14 4.78 -46.40 90.71
CA ARG A 14 4.62 -46.26 89.27
C ARG A 14 3.96 -44.92 88.96
N PRO A 15 4.65 -44.01 88.18
CA PRO A 15 4.04 -42.73 87.79
C PRO A 15 2.74 -42.96 87.02
N VAL A 16 1.68 -42.26 87.40
CA VAL A 16 0.37 -42.37 86.77
C VAL A 16 0.54 -41.97 85.26
N PRO A 17 0.15 -42.81 84.32
CA PRO A 17 0.29 -42.52 82.88
C PRO A 17 -0.28 -41.16 82.56
N LEU A 18 0.53 -40.32 81.89
CA LEU A 18 0.11 -39.00 81.38
C LEU A 18 -0.19 -39.07 79.90
N THR A 19 -1.47 -38.85 79.55
CA THR A 19 -1.87 -38.72 78.12
C THR A 19 -2.08 -37.28 77.81
N THR A 20 -1.56 -36.82 76.68
CA THR A 20 -1.75 -35.44 76.17
C THR A 20 -2.94 -35.42 75.21
N VAL A 21 -3.85 -34.49 75.41
CA VAL A 21 -4.99 -34.23 74.53
C VAL A 21 -4.93 -32.79 74.11
N GLN A 22 -5.09 -32.56 72.79
CA GLN A 22 -5.20 -31.22 72.23
C GLN A 22 -6.69 -30.92 72.00
N GLY A 23 -7.14 -29.76 72.43
CA GLY A 23 -8.46 -29.24 72.15
C GLY A 23 -8.35 -27.88 71.47
N VAL A 24 -9.29 -27.58 70.58
CA VAL A 24 -9.30 -26.30 69.87
C VAL A 24 -10.27 -25.34 70.53
N LEU A 25 -9.88 -24.12 70.81
CA LEU A 25 -10.68 -23.06 71.38
C LEU A 25 -12.07 -22.97 70.74
N GLY A 26 -13.12 -22.97 71.54
CA GLY A 26 -14.49 -22.91 71.06
C GLY A 26 -15.04 -24.21 70.47
N ARG A 27 -14.22 -25.27 70.39
CA ARG A 27 -14.67 -26.61 69.93
C ARG A 27 -14.81 -27.61 71.12
N GLN A 28 -15.07 -28.85 70.80
CA GLN A 28 -15.17 -29.93 71.74
C GLN A 28 -13.80 -30.60 71.94
N ALA A 29 -13.41 -30.88 73.19
CA ALA A 29 -12.32 -31.79 73.51
C ALA A 29 -12.85 -33.07 74.15
N MET A 30 -12.12 -34.17 74.00
CA MET A 30 -12.46 -35.49 74.49
C MET A 30 -11.29 -35.99 75.32
N LEU A 31 -11.50 -36.01 76.64
CA LEU A 31 -10.52 -36.53 77.59
C LEU A 31 -10.76 -38.03 77.80
N PRO A 32 -9.85 -38.90 77.38
CA PRO A 32 -10.05 -40.34 77.49
C PRO A 32 -9.87 -40.81 78.90
N CYS A 33 -10.71 -41.73 79.27
CA CYS A 33 -10.62 -42.45 80.59
C CYS A 33 -11.03 -43.90 80.40
N ASP A 34 -10.09 -44.80 80.55
CA ASP A 34 -10.39 -46.23 80.45
C ASP A 34 -11.13 -46.75 81.73
N ILE A 35 -12.39 -47.05 81.51
CA ILE A 35 -13.28 -47.56 82.56
C ILE A 35 -13.47 -49.08 82.46
N SER A 36 -12.70 -49.79 81.66
CA SER A 36 -12.82 -51.23 81.48
C SER A 36 -12.34 -51.98 82.75
N PRO A 37 -13.16 -52.81 83.35
CA PRO A 37 -12.71 -53.63 84.48
C PRO A 37 -11.65 -54.63 84.09
N GLN A 38 -10.73 -54.94 84.96
CA GLN A 38 -9.69 -55.97 84.70
C GLN A 38 -10.27 -57.38 84.78
N GLU A 39 -11.27 -57.59 85.69
CA GLU A 39 -11.94 -58.85 85.87
C GLU A 39 -13.30 -58.89 85.18
N ARG A 40 -13.67 -60.00 84.58
CA ARG A 40 -14.93 -60.14 83.81
C ARG A 40 -16.22 -59.88 84.60
N ASP A 41 -16.21 -60.12 85.90
CA ASP A 41 -17.39 -59.97 86.79
C ASP A 41 -17.38 -58.68 87.62
N ASP A 42 -16.42 -57.77 87.32
CA ASP A 42 -16.35 -56.49 88.01
C ASP A 42 -17.07 -55.39 87.21
N ALA A 43 -17.42 -54.33 87.88
CA ALA A 43 -18.17 -53.23 87.31
C ALA A 43 -17.70 -51.89 87.86
N VAL A 44 -17.82 -50.86 87.03
CA VAL A 44 -17.57 -49.50 87.47
C VAL A 44 -18.54 -49.09 88.53
N TYR A 45 -18.01 -48.57 89.61
CA TYR A 45 -18.77 -48.08 90.76
C TYR A 45 -18.97 -46.59 90.72
N MET A 46 -17.89 -45.83 90.31
CA MET A 46 -17.90 -44.39 90.18
C MET A 46 -16.70 -43.90 89.28
N VAL A 47 -16.92 -42.84 88.49
CA VAL A 47 -15.84 -42.12 87.75
C VAL A 47 -15.84 -40.69 88.26
N LEU A 48 -14.67 -40.25 88.75
CA LEU A 48 -14.48 -38.93 89.31
C LEU A 48 -13.38 -38.21 88.49
N TRP A 49 -13.67 -36.98 88.08
CA TRP A 49 -12.71 -36.14 87.42
C TRP A 49 -12.26 -35.01 88.32
N PHE A 50 -10.97 -34.77 88.37
CA PHE A 50 -10.32 -33.74 89.16
C PHE A 50 -9.46 -32.92 88.28
N ARG A 51 -9.32 -31.64 88.54
CA ARG A 51 -8.23 -30.82 88.01
C ARG A 51 -7.03 -30.91 88.94
N GLU A 52 -5.84 -31.03 88.41
CA GLU A 52 -4.62 -31.12 89.26
C GLU A 52 -4.46 -29.84 90.09
N GLY A 53 -4.29 -29.97 91.39
CA GLY A 53 -4.26 -28.89 92.36
C GLY A 53 -5.61 -28.57 93.00
N ASP A 54 -6.75 -29.05 92.49
CA ASP A 54 -8.08 -28.91 93.12
C ASP A 54 -8.37 -30.15 93.93
N GLY A 55 -8.75 -29.96 95.19
CA GLY A 55 -9.03 -31.07 96.07
C GLY A 55 -10.43 -31.71 95.89
N GLU A 56 -11.30 -31.04 95.16
CA GLU A 56 -12.68 -31.44 94.88
C GLU A 56 -12.88 -31.94 93.44
N PRO A 57 -13.76 -32.95 93.26
CA PRO A 57 -14.07 -33.41 91.93
C PRO A 57 -14.80 -32.32 91.12
N ILE A 58 -14.46 -32.21 89.85
CA ILE A 58 -15.09 -31.29 88.92
C ILE A 58 -16.21 -31.93 88.09
N TYR A 59 -16.20 -33.24 87.97
CA TYR A 59 -17.25 -34.02 87.34
C TYR A 59 -17.37 -35.40 88.00
N ASN A 60 -18.60 -35.87 88.08
CA ASN A 60 -18.93 -37.18 88.74
C ASN A 60 -19.93 -37.98 87.89
N PHE A 61 -19.59 -39.26 87.66
CA PHE A 61 -20.45 -40.28 87.07
C PHE A 61 -20.63 -41.37 88.10
N ASP A 62 -21.78 -41.39 88.82
CA ASP A 62 -22.05 -42.21 89.94
C ASP A 62 -23.07 -43.33 89.62
N VAL A 63 -22.62 -44.57 89.63
CA VAL A 63 -23.40 -45.77 89.30
C VAL A 63 -23.87 -46.47 90.56
N ARG A 64 -23.58 -46.03 91.78
CA ARG A 64 -23.88 -46.65 93.01
C ARG A 64 -25.41 -46.91 93.22
N GLY A 65 -25.81 -48.18 93.37
CA GLY A 65 -27.19 -48.59 93.51
C GLY A 65 -28.07 -48.38 92.26
N ARG A 66 -27.47 -48.27 91.05
CA ARG A 66 -28.18 -48.03 89.84
C ARG A 66 -27.63 -48.90 88.67
N GLN A 67 -28.42 -49.01 87.61
CA GLN A 67 -27.91 -49.59 86.37
C GLN A 67 -26.93 -48.63 85.70
N PHE A 68 -25.92 -49.15 84.98
CA PHE A 68 -24.87 -48.36 84.35
C PHE A 68 -25.43 -47.26 83.48
N GLY A 69 -26.46 -47.51 82.69
CA GLY A 69 -27.13 -46.53 81.84
C GLY A 69 -27.97 -45.47 82.56
N GLN A 70 -28.14 -45.58 83.92
CA GLN A 70 -28.91 -44.65 84.75
C GLN A 70 -28.02 -43.95 85.81
N ALA A 71 -26.72 -43.80 85.50
CA ALA A 71 -25.78 -43.16 86.39
C ALA A 71 -26.22 -41.72 86.74
N ARG A 72 -25.96 -41.32 88.00
CA ARG A 72 -26.15 -39.91 88.38
C ARG A 72 -24.94 -39.09 87.93
N LEU A 73 -25.24 -38.05 87.17
CA LEU A 73 -24.23 -37.13 86.65
C LEU A 73 -24.23 -35.85 87.48
N TRP A 74 -23.08 -35.35 87.76
CA TRP A 74 -22.88 -34.01 88.32
C TRP A 74 -21.65 -33.38 87.77
N SER A 75 -21.76 -32.09 87.42
CA SER A 75 -20.67 -31.25 86.91
C SER A 75 -20.56 -30.00 87.77
N SER A 76 -19.35 -29.65 88.16
CA SER A 76 -19.11 -28.42 88.93
C SER A 76 -19.46 -27.17 88.10
N PRO A 77 -20.37 -26.32 88.65
CA PRO A 77 -20.74 -25.09 87.96
C PRO A 77 -19.55 -24.11 87.73
N THR A 78 -18.57 -24.18 88.64
CA THR A 78 -17.39 -23.31 88.60
C THR A 78 -16.32 -23.80 87.62
N ALA A 79 -16.32 -25.10 87.26
CA ALA A 79 -15.38 -25.65 86.27
C ALA A 79 -16.04 -25.72 84.90
N PHE A 80 -16.73 -26.81 84.61
CA PHE A 80 -17.28 -26.98 83.25
C PHE A 80 -18.79 -26.68 83.15
N GLY A 81 -19.51 -26.78 84.29
CA GLY A 81 -20.98 -26.61 84.31
C GLY A 81 -21.65 -27.54 83.31
N THR A 82 -22.53 -26.99 82.50
CA THR A 82 -23.29 -27.74 81.49
C THR A 82 -22.45 -28.09 80.23
N ARG A 83 -21.18 -27.64 80.15
CA ARG A 83 -20.32 -27.92 79.03
C ARG A 83 -19.69 -29.32 79.04
N ALA A 84 -19.72 -30.06 80.19
CA ALA A 84 -19.08 -31.35 80.28
C ALA A 84 -20.11 -32.49 80.24
N HIS A 85 -19.83 -33.52 79.48
CA HIS A 85 -20.62 -34.72 79.31
C HIS A 85 -19.75 -35.97 79.31
N PHE A 86 -19.98 -36.90 80.17
CA PHE A 86 -19.23 -38.16 80.17
C PHE A 86 -19.93 -39.20 79.26
N SER A 87 -19.16 -39.64 78.22
CA SER A 87 -19.59 -40.70 77.29
C SER A 87 -18.99 -42.04 77.74
N SER A 88 -19.81 -42.89 78.31
CA SER A 88 -19.40 -44.20 78.73
C SER A 88 -19.53 -45.30 77.70
N THR A 89 -20.08 -44.94 76.49
CA THR A 89 -20.28 -45.86 75.35
C THR A 89 -19.13 -45.95 74.43
N THR A 90 -18.14 -45.04 74.54
CA THR A 90 -16.92 -45.05 73.76
C THR A 90 -15.83 -45.91 74.42
N HIS A 91 -14.92 -46.47 73.64
CA HIS A 91 -13.78 -47.24 74.15
C HIS A 91 -12.47 -46.55 73.66
N PRO A 92 -11.67 -45.93 74.54
CA PRO A 92 -11.99 -45.67 75.97
C PRO A 92 -13.16 -44.70 76.11
N ALA A 93 -13.81 -44.76 77.34
CA ALA A 93 -14.79 -43.75 77.68
C ALA A 93 -14.16 -42.36 77.73
N GLN A 94 -14.97 -41.31 77.57
CA GLN A 94 -14.44 -39.95 77.37
C GLN A 94 -15.26 -38.92 78.15
N LEU A 95 -14.57 -37.96 78.77
CA LEU A 95 -15.22 -36.73 79.20
C LEU A 95 -15.17 -35.77 78.04
N LYS A 96 -16.29 -35.43 77.44
CA LYS A 96 -16.48 -34.47 76.37
C LYS A 96 -16.70 -33.10 76.97
N ILE A 97 -15.91 -32.14 76.60
CA ILE A 97 -16.01 -30.75 77.04
C ILE A 97 -16.33 -29.90 75.82
N ASP A 98 -17.51 -29.30 75.77
CA ASP A 98 -17.95 -28.42 74.68
C ASP A 98 -17.46 -26.98 74.90
N ASN A 99 -17.27 -26.26 73.82
CA ASN A 99 -16.89 -24.84 73.82
C ASN A 99 -15.71 -24.58 74.77
N ILE A 100 -14.58 -25.24 74.45
CA ILE A 100 -13.33 -25.11 75.21
C ILE A 100 -12.87 -23.67 75.27
N ARG A 101 -12.41 -23.28 76.47
CA ARG A 101 -11.86 -21.99 76.80
C ARG A 101 -10.34 -22.09 77.10
N ILE A 102 -9.63 -20.97 77.09
CA ILE A 102 -8.23 -20.98 77.47
C ILE A 102 -7.97 -21.41 78.89
N GLU A 103 -8.87 -21.03 79.81
CA GLU A 103 -8.83 -21.40 81.22
C GLU A 103 -9.06 -22.90 81.50
N ASP A 104 -9.60 -23.65 80.53
CA ASP A 104 -9.76 -25.11 80.63
C ASP A 104 -8.44 -25.87 80.44
N GLU A 105 -7.35 -25.19 79.99
CA GLU A 105 -6.03 -25.81 79.89
C GLU A 105 -5.50 -26.26 81.20
N GLY A 106 -4.97 -27.48 81.26
CA GLY A 106 -4.39 -28.01 82.47
C GLY A 106 -4.36 -29.56 82.55
N VAL A 107 -3.85 -30.06 83.67
CA VAL A 107 -3.80 -31.51 83.90
C VAL A 107 -5.01 -31.94 84.65
N TYR A 108 -5.69 -32.90 84.12
CA TYR A 108 -6.89 -33.53 84.69
C TYR A 108 -6.56 -34.95 85.10
N ARG A 109 -7.20 -35.39 86.17
CA ARG A 109 -7.12 -36.78 86.69
C ARG A 109 -8.47 -37.43 86.61
N CYS A 110 -8.60 -38.56 85.88
CA CYS A 110 -9.71 -39.44 85.88
C CYS A 110 -9.43 -40.55 86.90
N ARG A 111 -10.25 -40.64 87.92
CA ARG A 111 -10.24 -41.71 88.91
C ARG A 111 -11.46 -42.63 88.67
N VAL A 112 -11.18 -43.90 88.48
CA VAL A 112 -12.22 -44.93 88.27
C VAL A 112 -12.21 -45.90 89.48
N ASP A 113 -13.30 -45.89 90.24
CA ASP A 113 -13.49 -46.79 91.30
C ASP A 113 -14.36 -47.97 90.84
N PHE A 114 -13.86 -49.16 91.00
CA PHE A 114 -14.53 -50.39 90.63
C PHE A 114 -15.15 -51.04 91.92
N ARG A 115 -16.04 -52.03 91.74
CA ARG A 115 -16.65 -52.75 92.91
C ARG A 115 -15.64 -53.62 93.60
N ASN A 116 -14.83 -54.36 92.89
CA ASN A 116 -13.89 -55.34 93.40
C ASN A 116 -12.43 -55.06 93.09
N SER A 117 -12.16 -54.45 91.91
CA SER A 117 -10.81 -54.14 91.48
C SER A 117 -10.24 -52.85 92.13
N PRO A 118 -8.94 -52.71 92.22
CA PRO A 118 -8.31 -51.48 92.71
C PRO A 118 -8.67 -50.24 91.88
N THR A 119 -8.77 -49.10 92.56
CA THR A 119 -8.98 -47.80 91.91
C THR A 119 -7.92 -47.50 90.83
N ARG A 120 -8.36 -47.11 89.62
CA ARG A 120 -7.49 -46.72 88.56
C ARG A 120 -7.41 -45.18 88.46
N ASN A 121 -6.22 -44.65 88.30
CA ASN A 121 -6.01 -43.23 88.05
C ASN A 121 -5.31 -43.02 86.70
N LEU A 122 -5.79 -42.09 85.95
CA LEU A 122 -5.23 -41.66 84.66
C LEU A 122 -5.04 -40.15 84.68
N LYS A 123 -3.92 -39.67 84.22
CA LYS A 123 -3.68 -38.23 84.06
C LYS A 123 -3.79 -37.84 82.62
N ILE A 124 -4.47 -36.74 82.32
CA ILE A 124 -4.67 -36.21 81.00
C ILE A 124 -4.26 -34.75 81.03
N ASN A 125 -3.27 -34.39 80.20
CA ASN A 125 -2.86 -33.02 80.01
C ASN A 125 -3.65 -32.44 78.79
N LEU A 126 -4.56 -31.54 79.05
CA LEU A 126 -5.34 -30.84 78.06
C LEU A 126 -4.59 -29.56 77.69
N THR A 127 -4.17 -29.46 76.46
CA THR A 127 -3.61 -28.24 75.89
C THR A 127 -4.63 -27.58 74.98
N VAL A 128 -4.81 -26.25 75.10
CA VAL A 128 -5.81 -25.52 74.34
C VAL A 128 -5.06 -24.79 73.16
N ILE A 129 -5.46 -25.19 71.99
CA ILE A 129 -4.99 -24.59 70.75
C ILE A 129 -5.90 -23.41 70.38
N VAL A 130 -5.31 -22.24 70.18
CA VAL A 130 -5.99 -21.08 69.67
C VAL A 130 -5.63 -20.98 68.18
N PRO A 131 -6.59 -21.12 67.24
CA PRO A 131 -6.34 -20.95 65.84
C PRO A 131 -5.84 -19.52 65.54
N PRO A 132 -5.00 -19.33 64.51
CA PRO A 132 -4.58 -18.01 64.11
C PRO A 132 -5.72 -17.20 63.50
N ASP A 133 -5.56 -15.88 63.45
CA ASP A 133 -6.45 -14.99 62.70
C ASP A 133 -6.35 -15.22 61.19
N ARG A 134 -7.27 -14.64 60.42
CA ARG A 134 -7.21 -14.70 58.97
C ARG A 134 -5.98 -13.99 58.46
N PRO A 135 -5.24 -14.56 57.50
CA PRO A 135 -4.09 -13.91 56.87
C PRO A 135 -4.48 -12.61 56.21
N VAL A 136 -3.58 -11.60 56.29
CA VAL A 136 -3.65 -10.34 55.59
C VAL A 136 -2.45 -10.24 54.61
N ILE A 137 -2.72 -9.95 53.35
CA ILE A 137 -1.71 -9.87 52.32
C ILE A 137 -1.40 -8.42 52.01
N TYR A 138 -0.11 -8.07 51.97
CA TYR A 138 0.41 -6.76 51.65
C TYR A 138 1.28 -6.82 50.38
N GLY A 139 1.16 -5.80 49.50
CA GLY A 139 2.09 -5.57 48.39
C GLY A 139 3.39 -4.90 48.86
N GLN A 140 4.28 -4.64 47.90
CA GLN A 140 5.60 -4.01 48.14
C GLN A 140 5.52 -2.70 48.94
N ASN A 141 4.48 -1.89 48.75
CA ASN A 141 4.29 -0.59 49.41
C ASN A 141 3.53 -0.67 50.75
N ARG A 142 3.41 -1.85 51.35
CA ARG A 142 2.67 -2.13 52.59
C ARG A 142 1.19 -1.69 52.58
N HIS A 143 0.62 -1.54 51.39
CA HIS A 143 -0.83 -1.39 51.28
C HIS A 143 -1.52 -2.75 51.36
N GLU A 144 -2.53 -2.85 52.22
CA GLU A 144 -3.34 -4.03 52.30
C GLU A 144 -4.04 -4.29 50.95
N LYS A 145 -3.89 -5.49 50.42
CA LYS A 145 -4.56 -5.91 49.20
C LYS A 145 -5.98 -6.37 49.52
N ALA A 146 -6.91 -5.44 49.46
CA ALA A 146 -8.32 -5.69 49.74
C ALA A 146 -9.03 -6.49 48.64
N GLY A 147 -8.48 -6.53 47.41
CA GLY A 147 -9.05 -7.23 46.27
C GLY A 147 -8.71 -8.72 46.24
N ASN A 148 -9.56 -9.49 45.57
CA ASN A 148 -9.33 -10.91 45.31
C ASN A 148 -8.51 -11.16 44.03
N VAL A 149 -8.26 -10.11 43.25
CA VAL A 149 -7.53 -10.16 41.98
C VAL A 149 -6.34 -9.19 42.04
N GLU A 150 -5.17 -9.65 41.66
CA GLU A 150 -3.94 -8.86 41.63
C GLU A 150 -3.30 -8.96 40.24
N SER A 151 -2.98 -7.81 39.65
CA SER A 151 -2.38 -7.73 38.30
C SER A 151 -0.87 -7.63 38.35
N PHE A 152 -0.20 -8.50 37.62
CA PHE A 152 1.25 -8.56 37.47
C PHE A 152 1.58 -8.52 35.97
N SER A 153 2.82 -8.14 35.63
CA SER A 153 3.29 -8.17 34.25
C SER A 153 4.15 -9.39 34.01
N GLU A 154 3.97 -10.03 32.86
CA GLU A 154 4.77 -11.18 32.42
C GLU A 154 6.26 -10.87 32.44
N GLY A 155 7.02 -11.73 33.10
CA GLY A 155 8.46 -11.58 33.30
C GLY A 155 8.86 -10.85 34.59
N ASN A 156 7.91 -10.26 35.33
CA ASN A 156 8.18 -9.62 36.60
C ASN A 156 8.07 -10.63 37.76
N ASP A 157 8.64 -10.26 38.91
CA ASP A 157 8.58 -11.05 40.14
C ASP A 157 7.36 -10.63 40.96
N ILE A 158 6.72 -11.62 41.58
CA ILE A 158 5.68 -11.38 42.60
C ILE A 158 6.37 -11.17 43.94
N VAL A 159 6.20 -9.99 44.53
CA VAL A 159 6.70 -9.68 45.86
C VAL A 159 5.52 -9.31 46.74
N LEU A 160 5.16 -10.23 47.66
CA LEU A 160 4.05 -10.08 48.57
C LEU A 160 4.49 -10.45 50.00
N SER A 161 3.79 -9.93 51.00
CA SER A 161 3.97 -10.31 52.40
C SER A 161 2.64 -10.77 52.97
N CYS A 162 2.65 -11.89 53.64
CA CYS A 162 1.49 -12.39 54.35
C CYS A 162 1.72 -12.28 55.86
N GLU A 163 0.87 -11.51 56.52
CA GLU A 163 0.90 -11.34 57.99
C GLU A 163 -0.27 -12.07 58.65
N VAL A 164 0.06 -12.75 59.72
CA VAL A 164 -0.92 -13.46 60.52
C VAL A 164 -0.74 -13.10 62.00
N SER A 165 -1.81 -12.68 62.65
CA SER A 165 -1.83 -12.36 64.07
C SER A 165 -2.40 -13.53 64.87
N GLY A 166 -2.05 -13.61 66.14
CA GLY A 166 -2.57 -14.58 67.04
C GLY A 166 -2.10 -16.02 66.79
N GLY A 167 -2.82 -16.97 67.33
CA GLY A 167 -2.49 -18.39 67.29
C GLY A 167 -1.62 -18.84 68.46
N ARG A 168 -2.02 -19.96 69.07
CA ARG A 168 -1.27 -20.65 70.13
C ARG A 168 -1.43 -22.17 69.96
N PRO A 169 -0.30 -22.83 69.63
CA PRO A 169 1.04 -22.32 69.39
C PRO A 169 1.04 -21.35 68.20
N ARG A 170 2.15 -20.60 68.00
CA ARG A 170 2.30 -19.68 66.86
C ARG A 170 2.13 -20.44 65.52
N PRO A 171 1.44 -19.87 64.55
CA PRO A 171 1.18 -20.55 63.29
C PRO A 171 2.39 -20.63 62.39
N ASN A 172 2.41 -21.63 61.54
CA ASN A 172 3.19 -21.65 60.32
C ASN A 172 2.40 -20.91 59.24
N VAL A 173 3.10 -20.12 58.40
CA VAL A 173 2.51 -19.36 57.31
C VAL A 173 3.19 -19.78 56.00
N THR A 174 2.38 -20.38 55.13
CA THR A 174 2.87 -20.99 53.87
C THR A 174 2.20 -20.34 52.69
N TRP A 175 2.97 -20.04 51.65
CA TRP A 175 2.41 -19.66 50.36
C TRP A 175 2.20 -20.89 49.49
N CYS A 176 1.03 -20.96 48.88
CA CYS A 176 0.67 -22.02 47.95
C CYS A 176 0.23 -21.41 46.61
N LEU A 177 0.66 -22.03 45.53
CA LEU A 177 0.20 -21.74 44.17
C LEU A 177 -0.58 -22.95 43.67
N ASP A 178 -1.87 -22.78 43.34
CA ASP A 178 -2.78 -23.83 42.91
C ASP A 178 -2.73 -25.08 43.82
N ASN A 179 -2.76 -24.87 45.16
CA ASN A 179 -2.66 -25.87 46.24
C ASN A 179 -1.27 -26.53 46.42
N THR A 180 -0.25 -26.12 45.70
CA THR A 180 1.11 -26.59 45.90
C THR A 180 1.89 -25.56 46.72
N ALA A 181 2.53 -25.98 47.80
CA ALA A 181 3.38 -25.12 48.61
C ALA A 181 4.59 -24.64 47.79
N ILE A 182 4.80 -23.33 47.75
CA ILE A 182 5.90 -22.68 47.01
C ILE A 182 6.88 -21.97 47.93
N ASP A 183 6.41 -21.54 49.10
CA ASP A 183 7.26 -20.93 50.13
C ASP A 183 6.73 -21.27 51.53
N GLU A 184 7.57 -21.93 52.32
CA GLU A 184 7.30 -22.31 53.73
C GLU A 184 8.16 -21.51 54.70
N SER A 185 8.93 -20.53 54.20
CA SER A 185 9.79 -19.67 55.03
C SER A 185 8.95 -18.61 55.74
N PHE A 186 8.98 -18.56 57.06
CA PHE A 186 8.25 -17.54 57.81
C PHE A 186 9.10 -17.06 59.00
N GLU A 187 8.88 -15.84 59.43
CA GLU A 187 9.45 -15.28 60.63
C GLU A 187 8.41 -15.00 61.69
N GLN A 188 8.73 -15.29 62.94
CA GLN A 188 7.89 -15.00 64.09
C GLN A 188 8.39 -13.75 64.77
N ARG A 189 7.59 -12.70 64.82
CA ARG A 189 7.98 -11.42 65.41
C ARG A 189 7.62 -11.31 66.88
N PRO A 190 8.34 -10.49 67.67
CA PRO A 190 8.06 -10.25 69.10
C PRO A 190 6.66 -9.66 69.36
N ASP A 191 6.08 -8.93 68.37
CA ASP A 191 4.76 -8.33 68.44
C ASP A 191 3.60 -9.34 68.33
N GLY A 192 3.90 -10.64 68.26
CA GLY A 192 2.90 -11.71 68.17
C GLY A 192 2.45 -12.03 66.73
N LYS A 193 3.03 -11.37 65.72
CA LYS A 193 2.75 -11.65 64.31
C LYS A 193 3.70 -12.69 63.73
N THR A 194 3.20 -13.48 62.82
CA THR A 194 3.96 -14.38 61.96
C THR A 194 3.85 -13.90 60.54
N ILE A 195 5.00 -13.73 59.82
CA ILE A 195 5.06 -13.15 58.51
C ILE A 195 5.81 -14.07 57.55
N ASN A 196 5.29 -14.27 56.36
CA ASN A 196 5.98 -14.89 55.25
C ASN A 196 6.11 -13.88 54.11
N HIS A 197 7.36 -13.62 53.67
CA HIS A 197 7.69 -12.74 52.56
C HIS A 197 7.93 -13.57 51.29
N LEU A 198 6.93 -13.59 50.41
CA LEU A 198 7.05 -14.28 49.11
C LEU A 198 7.82 -13.43 48.10
N SER A 199 8.83 -14.05 47.51
CA SER A 199 9.47 -13.58 46.29
C SER A 199 9.41 -14.69 45.25
N TYR A 200 8.41 -14.61 44.35
CA TYR A 200 8.21 -15.60 43.30
C TYR A 200 8.66 -15.03 41.95
N PRO A 201 9.75 -15.55 41.38
CA PRO A 201 10.37 -14.93 40.20
C PRO A 201 9.64 -15.29 38.91
N ASN A 202 9.74 -14.38 37.93
CA ASN A 202 9.41 -14.61 36.54
C ASN A 202 7.99 -15.14 36.28
N VAL A 203 7.00 -14.33 36.59
CA VAL A 203 5.61 -14.66 36.34
C VAL A 203 5.34 -14.82 34.85
N GLY A 204 4.81 -15.95 34.44
CA GLY A 204 4.50 -16.27 33.05
C GLY A 204 3.01 -16.47 32.79
N ARG A 205 2.68 -16.74 31.51
CA ARG A 205 1.30 -16.98 31.05
C ARG A 205 0.59 -18.12 31.75
N GLN A 206 1.35 -19.16 32.13
CA GLN A 206 0.82 -20.33 32.84
C GLN A 206 0.23 -19.97 34.21
N HIS A 207 0.61 -18.80 34.74
CA HIS A 207 0.12 -18.35 36.05
C HIS A 207 -1.15 -17.47 35.93
N LEU A 208 -1.62 -17.19 34.72
CA LEU A 208 -2.87 -16.44 34.51
C LEU A 208 -4.04 -17.22 35.13
N ASN A 209 -4.81 -16.54 35.98
CA ASN A 209 -5.91 -17.09 36.77
C ASN A 209 -5.51 -18.14 37.83
N SER A 210 -4.20 -18.37 38.05
CA SER A 210 -3.75 -19.23 39.16
C SER A 210 -4.12 -18.63 40.50
N ARG A 211 -4.35 -19.50 41.48
CA ARG A 211 -4.75 -19.13 42.83
C ARG A 211 -3.53 -19.09 43.73
N LEU A 212 -3.05 -17.90 44.03
CA LEU A 212 -2.02 -17.70 45.04
C LEU A 212 -2.69 -17.59 46.43
N MET A 213 -2.30 -18.46 47.33
CA MET A 213 -2.96 -18.60 48.61
C MET A 213 -1.94 -18.51 49.74
N CYS A 214 -2.18 -17.62 50.68
CA CYS A 214 -1.50 -17.64 51.97
C CYS A 214 -2.29 -18.48 52.97
N VAL A 215 -1.64 -19.46 53.52
CA VAL A 215 -2.22 -20.45 54.43
C VAL A 215 -1.57 -20.34 55.81
N ALA A 216 -2.39 -20.15 56.83
CA ALA A 216 -1.94 -20.11 58.23
C ALA A 216 -2.51 -21.31 59.01
N SER A 217 -1.63 -22.09 59.61
CA SER A 217 -2.03 -23.26 60.38
C SER A 217 -1.14 -23.45 61.61
N ASN A 218 -1.71 -23.82 62.72
CA ASN A 218 -0.98 -24.23 63.93
C ASN A 218 -1.48 -25.58 64.46
N THR A 219 -2.42 -26.24 63.77
CA THR A 219 -2.98 -27.53 64.15
C THR A 219 -3.58 -28.25 62.96
N ASN A 220 -3.61 -29.57 63.03
CA ASN A 220 -4.34 -30.44 62.08
C ASN A 220 -5.81 -30.72 62.51
N LEU A 221 -6.23 -30.23 63.68
CA LEU A 221 -7.55 -30.44 64.19
C LEU A 221 -8.64 -29.55 63.62
N THR A 222 -8.19 -28.48 62.89
CA THR A 222 -9.09 -27.56 62.21
C THR A 222 -8.53 -27.24 60.82
N PRO A 223 -9.42 -26.92 59.87
CA PRO A 223 -8.95 -26.42 58.58
C PRO A 223 -8.11 -25.15 58.78
N PRO A 224 -7.03 -24.98 58.00
CA PRO A 224 -6.20 -23.78 58.07
C PRO A 224 -6.98 -22.54 57.64
N ASN A 225 -6.67 -21.41 58.22
CA ASN A 225 -7.12 -20.12 57.72
C ASN A 225 -6.31 -19.71 56.49
N ASN A 226 -6.99 -19.18 55.49
CA ASN A 226 -6.33 -18.78 54.26
C ASN A 226 -6.87 -17.48 53.71
N ARG A 227 -6.04 -16.84 52.85
CA ARG A 227 -6.40 -15.72 51.98
C ARG A 227 -5.96 -16.04 50.56
N VAL A 228 -6.88 -15.93 49.60
CA VAL A 228 -6.64 -16.24 48.18
C VAL A 228 -6.57 -14.97 47.41
N VAL A 229 -5.60 -14.89 46.50
CA VAL A 229 -5.45 -13.87 45.46
C VAL A 229 -5.41 -14.60 44.14
N ILE A 230 -6.25 -14.18 43.19
CA ILE A 230 -6.21 -14.68 41.81
C ILE A 230 -5.21 -13.83 41.04
N LEU A 231 -4.26 -14.48 40.40
CA LEU A 231 -3.25 -13.82 39.62
C LEU A 231 -3.82 -13.40 38.27
N ASP A 232 -3.91 -12.11 38.05
CA ASP A 232 -4.17 -11.52 36.72
C ASP A 232 -2.83 -11.10 36.10
N VAL A 233 -2.49 -11.68 34.95
CA VAL A 233 -1.18 -11.44 34.33
C VAL A 233 -1.34 -10.66 33.03
N ASN A 234 -0.73 -9.47 32.98
CA ASN A 234 -0.55 -8.76 31.74
C ASN A 234 0.44 -9.52 30.88
N LEU A 235 0.05 -9.90 29.67
CA LEU A 235 0.80 -10.79 28.79
C LEU A 235 1.33 -10.02 27.60
N LYS A 236 2.59 -10.30 27.22
CA LYS A 236 3.18 -9.79 25.98
C LYS A 236 2.50 -10.42 24.77
N PRO A 237 2.42 -9.70 23.63
CA PRO A 237 2.00 -10.34 22.39
C PRO A 237 2.98 -11.44 21.99
N ILE A 238 2.45 -12.57 21.47
CA ILE A 238 3.24 -13.71 21.00
C ILE A 238 3.48 -13.63 19.51
N ALA A 239 2.45 -13.21 18.78
CA ALA A 239 2.48 -13.17 17.34
C ALA A 239 1.88 -11.86 16.82
N VAL A 240 2.47 -11.37 15.75
CA VAL A 240 1.94 -10.29 14.93
C VAL A 240 2.16 -10.65 13.48
N HIS A 241 1.12 -10.52 12.66
CA HIS A 241 1.18 -10.86 11.24
C HIS A 241 0.38 -9.87 10.42
N ILE A 242 0.99 -9.37 9.35
CA ILE A 242 0.28 -8.68 8.29
C ILE A 242 -0.37 -9.76 7.41
N LEU A 243 -1.70 -9.76 7.33
CA LEU A 243 -2.47 -10.81 6.65
C LEU A 243 -2.50 -10.61 5.13
N THR A 244 -2.53 -9.36 4.68
CA THR A 244 -2.67 -8.98 3.27
C THR A 244 -1.32 -8.51 2.71
N LYS A 245 -0.37 -9.44 2.56
CA LYS A 245 0.92 -9.18 1.91
C LYS A 245 0.85 -9.59 0.45
N ASP A 246 0.62 -8.65 -0.44
CA ASP A 246 0.68 -8.89 -1.87
C ASP A 246 2.13 -8.95 -2.38
N ARG A 247 2.34 -9.58 -3.54
CA ARG A 247 3.66 -9.62 -4.17
C ARG A 247 4.12 -8.23 -4.57
N PHE A 248 3.19 -7.40 -5.04
CA PHE A 248 3.40 -6.01 -5.44
C PHE A 248 2.12 -5.21 -5.25
N VAL A 249 2.26 -3.91 -5.15
CA VAL A 249 1.15 -2.95 -5.09
C VAL A 249 1.37 -1.89 -6.17
N SER A 250 0.28 -1.37 -6.73
CA SER A 250 0.35 -0.29 -7.73
C SER A 250 0.33 1.07 -7.04
N ALA A 251 1.16 1.98 -7.50
CA ALA A 251 1.17 3.36 -7.01
C ALA A 251 -0.19 4.04 -7.19
N ASP A 252 -0.53 4.94 -6.29
CA ASP A 252 -1.74 5.76 -6.29
C ASP A 252 -3.06 4.96 -6.21
N ARG A 253 -2.99 3.65 -5.96
CA ARG A 253 -4.14 2.81 -5.63
C ARG A 253 -4.24 2.62 -4.12
N THR A 254 -5.45 2.60 -3.61
CA THR A 254 -5.70 2.42 -2.18
C THR A 254 -5.85 0.95 -1.84
N TYR A 255 -5.18 0.51 -0.78
CA TYR A 255 -5.20 -0.85 -0.25
C TYR A 255 -5.61 -0.82 1.22
N ASP A 256 -6.42 -1.77 1.63
CA ASP A 256 -6.68 -2.04 3.03
C ASP A 256 -5.76 -3.18 3.48
N VAL A 257 -4.82 -2.84 4.35
CA VAL A 257 -3.81 -3.77 4.87
C VAL A 257 -4.19 -4.17 6.28
N GLU A 258 -4.38 -5.45 6.49
CA GLU A 258 -4.78 -6.02 7.76
C GLU A 258 -3.59 -6.57 8.53
N CYS A 259 -3.53 -6.26 9.82
CA CYS A 259 -2.56 -6.84 10.74
C CYS A 259 -3.25 -7.37 11.98
N LYS A 260 -2.91 -8.58 12.35
CA LYS A 260 -3.46 -9.28 13.51
C LYS A 260 -2.37 -9.59 14.51
N SER A 261 -2.66 -9.34 15.77
CA SER A 261 -1.82 -9.74 16.91
C SER A 261 -2.58 -10.64 17.86
N SER A 262 -1.88 -11.57 18.48
CA SER A 262 -2.44 -12.51 19.42
C SER A 262 -1.55 -12.72 20.65
N GLY A 263 -2.16 -13.18 21.74
CA GLY A 263 -1.49 -13.60 22.96
C GLY A 263 -1.23 -12.48 23.95
N SER A 264 -1.57 -11.23 23.67
CA SER A 264 -1.46 -10.12 24.62
C SER A 264 -2.70 -10.03 25.51
N LYS A 265 -2.49 -9.77 26.78
CA LYS A 265 -3.56 -9.42 27.72
C LYS A 265 -3.15 -8.20 28.54
N PRO A 266 -3.91 -7.11 28.53
CA PRO A 266 -5.03 -6.83 27.62
C PRO A 266 -4.60 -6.87 26.12
N PRO A 267 -5.56 -6.80 25.18
CA PRO A 267 -5.27 -6.84 23.75
C PRO A 267 -4.19 -5.83 23.35
N ALA A 268 -3.28 -6.24 22.48
CA ALA A 268 -2.14 -5.40 22.07
C ALA A 268 -2.60 -4.17 21.32
N LEU A 269 -1.93 -3.04 21.53
CA LEU A 269 -2.04 -1.87 20.69
C LEU A 269 -1.22 -2.10 19.41
N ILE A 270 -1.89 -2.05 18.27
CA ILE A 270 -1.23 -2.16 16.98
C ILE A 270 -0.95 -0.76 16.43
N THR A 271 0.26 -0.54 15.97
CA THR A 271 0.72 0.69 15.31
C THR A 271 1.40 0.38 13.99
N TRP A 272 1.23 1.29 13.02
CA TRP A 272 1.78 1.14 11.68
C TRP A 272 2.90 2.11 11.42
N TRP A 273 3.94 1.65 10.73
CA TRP A 273 5.14 2.41 10.42
C TRP A 273 5.56 2.21 8.97
N LYS A 274 5.98 3.26 8.30
CA LYS A 274 6.51 3.23 6.94
C LYS A 274 7.85 3.95 6.89
N GLY A 275 8.93 3.23 6.56
CA GLY A 275 10.28 3.80 6.49
C GLY A 275 10.70 4.50 7.78
N GLY A 276 10.31 3.97 8.98
CA GLY A 276 10.61 4.55 10.28
C GLY A 276 9.67 5.68 10.75
N LYS A 277 8.70 6.09 9.93
CA LYS A 277 7.69 7.09 10.30
C LYS A 277 6.37 6.43 10.66
N GLN A 278 5.80 6.80 11.81
CA GLN A 278 4.50 6.28 12.24
C GLN A 278 3.35 6.86 11.40
N LEU A 279 2.45 5.98 10.97
CA LEU A 279 1.21 6.32 10.28
C LEU A 279 0.08 6.39 11.32
N LYS A 280 -0.35 7.62 11.68
CA LYS A 280 -1.38 7.83 12.72
C LYS A 280 -2.78 8.04 12.14
N LYS A 281 -2.87 8.42 10.88
CA LYS A 281 -4.15 8.66 10.19
C LYS A 281 -4.48 7.45 9.34
N LEU A 282 -5.76 7.12 9.18
CA LEU A 282 -6.25 6.03 8.34
C LEU A 282 -6.11 4.61 8.93
N THR A 283 -5.97 4.49 10.25
CA THR A 283 -5.96 3.19 10.94
C THR A 283 -7.26 2.97 11.71
N LYS A 284 -7.80 1.76 11.62
CA LYS A 284 -8.93 1.29 12.42
C LYS A 284 -8.47 0.10 13.24
N ASN A 285 -8.63 0.17 14.56
CA ASN A 285 -8.22 -0.90 15.46
C ASN A 285 -9.47 -1.54 16.09
N PHE A 286 -9.47 -2.85 16.17
CA PHE A 286 -10.54 -3.68 16.73
C PHE A 286 -9.94 -4.67 17.72
N ASN A 287 -10.61 -4.84 18.85
CA ASN A 287 -10.31 -5.92 19.76
C ASN A 287 -11.26 -7.08 19.45
N GLU A 288 -10.68 -8.22 19.14
CA GLU A 288 -11.41 -9.47 18.90
C GLU A 288 -11.48 -10.34 20.17
N PRO A 289 -12.36 -11.35 20.21
CA PRO A 289 -12.35 -12.35 21.28
C PRO A 289 -10.97 -12.97 21.48
N ASP A 290 -10.75 -13.61 22.63
CA ASP A 290 -9.51 -14.30 22.99
C ASP A 290 -8.25 -13.42 23.02
N ASN A 291 -8.41 -12.14 23.42
CA ASN A 291 -7.30 -11.18 23.50
C ASN A 291 -6.52 -11.02 22.18
N GLN A 292 -7.23 -11.05 21.07
CA GLN A 292 -6.68 -10.75 19.77
C GLN A 292 -6.94 -9.30 19.40
N SER A 293 -6.03 -8.72 18.65
CA SER A 293 -6.16 -7.37 18.10
C SER A 293 -6.07 -7.43 16.59
N LEU A 294 -6.96 -6.75 15.92
CA LEU A 294 -6.95 -6.54 14.46
C LEU A 294 -6.81 -5.05 14.18
N SER A 295 -5.91 -4.70 13.29
CA SER A 295 -5.76 -3.33 12.78
C SER A 295 -5.83 -3.31 11.27
N ILE A 296 -6.62 -2.41 10.73
CA ILE A 296 -6.76 -2.19 9.30
C ILE A 296 -6.17 -0.82 8.98
N LEU A 297 -5.16 -0.80 8.12
CA LEU A 297 -4.56 0.41 7.57
C LEU A 297 -5.03 0.62 6.15
N THR A 298 -5.74 1.72 5.90
CA THR A 298 -6.02 2.18 4.54
C THR A 298 -4.78 2.90 4.01
N PHE A 299 -4.11 2.32 3.04
CA PHE A 299 -2.79 2.73 2.57
C PHE A 299 -2.79 2.97 1.06
N THR A 300 -2.25 4.11 0.64
CA THR A 300 -2.03 4.45 -0.77
C THR A 300 -0.52 4.61 -0.98
N PRO A 301 0.15 3.63 -1.62
CA PRO A 301 1.58 3.71 -1.88
C PRO A 301 1.89 4.72 -2.97
N GLY A 302 2.93 5.54 -2.78
CA GLY A 302 3.53 6.33 -3.83
C GLY A 302 4.73 5.59 -4.45
N ARG A 303 5.21 6.05 -5.59
CA ARG A 303 6.43 5.49 -6.23
C ARG A 303 7.66 5.55 -5.32
N GLU A 304 7.73 6.57 -4.45
CA GLU A 304 8.81 6.75 -3.48
C GLU A 304 8.80 5.73 -2.34
N ASP A 305 7.75 4.93 -2.26
CA ASP A 305 7.63 3.87 -1.26
C ASP A 305 8.18 2.53 -1.74
N ASP A 306 8.61 2.45 -3.02
CA ASP A 306 9.26 1.26 -3.56
C ASP A 306 10.52 0.90 -2.76
N GLY A 307 10.61 -0.35 -2.33
CA GLY A 307 11.70 -0.87 -1.51
C GLY A 307 11.64 -0.52 -0.02
N LYS A 308 10.72 0.34 0.45
CA LYS A 308 10.52 0.63 1.87
C LYS A 308 9.77 -0.51 2.57
N TYR A 309 9.89 -0.53 3.89
CA TYR A 309 9.15 -1.47 4.72
C TYR A 309 7.90 -0.82 5.30
N LEU A 310 6.77 -1.48 5.14
CA LEU A 310 5.57 -1.26 5.92
C LEU A 310 5.63 -2.22 7.12
N THR A 311 5.62 -1.66 8.32
CA THR A 311 5.79 -2.41 9.57
C THR A 311 4.53 -2.31 10.39
N CYS A 312 4.02 -3.45 10.80
CA CYS A 312 3.00 -3.58 11.82
C CYS A 312 3.67 -3.93 13.14
N ARG A 313 3.48 -3.09 14.16
CA ARG A 313 4.04 -3.25 15.50
C ARG A 313 2.92 -3.40 16.52
N ALA A 314 2.96 -4.49 17.26
CA ALA A 314 2.05 -4.79 18.34
C ALA A 314 2.77 -4.72 19.69
N GLU A 315 2.20 -3.99 20.65
CA GLU A 315 2.77 -3.85 22.00
C GLU A 315 1.70 -3.88 23.07
N ASN A 316 2.03 -4.40 24.23
CA ASN A 316 1.22 -4.26 25.43
C ASN A 316 1.67 -3.00 26.17
N GLN A 317 0.77 -2.04 26.34
CA GLN A 317 1.05 -0.74 26.97
C GLN A 317 1.44 -0.84 28.46
N PHE A 318 1.16 -1.97 29.11
CA PHE A 318 1.48 -2.21 30.52
C PHE A 318 2.83 -2.90 30.71
N ILE A 319 3.52 -3.27 29.62
CA ILE A 319 4.79 -3.98 29.66
C ILE A 319 5.79 -3.30 28.74
N ASP A 320 6.76 -2.62 29.31
CA ASP A 320 7.82 -1.97 28.56
C ASP A 320 8.64 -3.01 27.77
N GLY A 321 8.99 -2.65 26.54
CA GLY A 321 9.77 -3.53 25.66
C GLY A 321 9.02 -4.78 25.17
N SER A 322 7.69 -4.82 25.30
CA SER A 322 6.86 -5.95 24.83
C SER A 322 6.59 -5.98 23.34
N ALA A 323 7.04 -4.95 22.60
CA ALA A 323 6.73 -4.78 21.19
C ALA A 323 7.34 -5.86 20.31
N ILE A 324 6.54 -6.42 19.43
CA ILE A 324 6.94 -7.28 18.33
C ILE A 324 6.48 -6.70 17.00
N GLU A 325 7.20 -7.01 15.93
CA GLU A 325 6.97 -6.40 14.62
C GLU A 325 6.89 -7.45 13.52
N ASP A 326 6.00 -7.20 12.56
CA ASP A 326 6.01 -7.87 11.27
C ASP A 326 6.21 -6.84 10.17
N LYS A 327 7.09 -7.17 9.20
CA LYS A 327 7.52 -6.26 8.15
C LYS A 327 7.14 -6.79 6.79
N TRP A 328 6.63 -5.90 5.96
CA TRP A 328 6.38 -6.16 4.56
C TRP A 328 7.20 -5.19 3.71
N ARG A 329 8.12 -5.73 2.91
CA ARG A 329 8.87 -4.94 1.94
C ARG A 329 7.96 -4.64 0.76
N LEU A 330 7.68 -3.36 0.54
CA LEU A 330 6.85 -2.91 -0.56
C LEU A 330 7.61 -3.02 -1.87
N ILE A 331 6.97 -3.62 -2.85
CA ILE A 331 7.34 -3.57 -4.26
C ILE A 331 6.25 -2.77 -4.93
N VAL A 332 6.56 -1.50 -5.24
CA VAL A 332 5.55 -0.60 -5.80
C VAL A 332 5.71 -0.55 -7.31
N HIS A 333 4.69 -1.02 -8.01
CA HIS A 333 4.59 -0.87 -9.45
C HIS A 333 4.05 0.51 -9.80
N TYR A 334 4.66 1.15 -10.77
CA TYR A 334 4.23 2.46 -11.26
C TYR A 334 4.48 2.60 -12.75
N GLN A 335 3.66 3.43 -13.39
CA GLN A 335 3.82 3.73 -14.80
C GLN A 335 5.16 4.42 -15.07
N PRO A 336 5.75 4.21 -16.25
CA PRO A 336 7.04 4.80 -16.61
C PRO A 336 7.00 6.33 -16.54
N THR A 337 8.04 6.92 -15.97
CA THR A 337 8.35 8.33 -16.12
C THR A 337 9.55 8.43 -17.04
N THR A 338 9.38 9.10 -18.18
CA THR A 338 10.40 9.21 -19.21
C THR A 338 10.89 10.64 -19.36
N THR A 339 12.18 10.79 -19.57
CA THR A 339 12.80 12.09 -19.88
C THR A 339 13.69 11.93 -21.09
N LEU A 340 13.38 12.66 -22.15
CA LEU A 340 14.17 12.68 -23.37
C LEU A 340 15.22 13.79 -23.30
N LYS A 341 16.44 13.47 -23.69
CA LYS A 341 17.56 14.40 -23.81
C LYS A 341 18.28 14.17 -25.13
N ILE A 342 18.83 15.25 -25.69
CA ILE A 342 19.83 15.14 -26.76
C ILE A 342 21.16 14.69 -26.14
N GLY A 343 21.96 13.95 -26.88
CA GLY A 343 23.26 13.47 -26.41
C GLY A 343 24.16 14.58 -25.90
N SER A 344 24.76 14.39 -24.76
CA SER A 344 25.56 15.41 -24.05
C SER A 344 26.80 15.89 -24.80
N SER A 345 27.24 15.14 -25.81
CA SER A 345 28.36 15.49 -26.70
C SER A 345 27.96 16.39 -27.88
N LEU A 346 26.67 16.60 -28.11
CA LEU A 346 26.13 17.39 -29.18
C LEU A 346 25.79 18.81 -28.72
N ASN A 347 26.11 19.81 -29.52
CA ASN A 347 25.59 21.16 -29.34
C ASN A 347 24.24 21.25 -30.08
N PRO A 348 23.09 21.34 -29.38
CA PRO A 348 21.78 21.35 -30.02
C PRO A 348 21.56 22.54 -30.97
N ASP A 349 22.35 23.61 -30.83
CA ASP A 349 22.26 24.81 -31.66
C ASP A 349 23.21 24.82 -32.85
N ASP A 350 24.06 23.78 -33.03
CA ASP A 350 25.04 23.72 -34.13
C ASP A 350 25.04 22.34 -34.84
N ILE A 351 23.91 21.72 -34.99
CA ILE A 351 23.74 20.47 -35.76
C ILE A 351 23.51 20.85 -37.23
N LYS A 352 24.38 20.37 -38.12
CA LYS A 352 24.34 20.65 -39.54
C LYS A 352 23.76 19.47 -40.33
N GLU A 353 23.27 19.76 -41.52
CA GLU A 353 22.86 18.73 -42.47
C GLU A 353 24.05 17.81 -42.78
N GLY A 354 23.87 16.49 -42.61
CA GLY A 354 24.92 15.49 -42.77
C GLY A 354 25.57 15.04 -41.47
N ASP A 355 25.35 15.73 -40.35
CA ASP A 355 25.82 15.30 -39.02
C ASP A 355 25.01 14.12 -38.51
N ASP A 356 25.52 13.44 -37.46
CA ASP A 356 24.79 12.44 -36.73
C ASP A 356 24.18 13.05 -35.46
N ALA A 357 22.91 12.77 -35.20
CA ALA A 357 22.20 13.19 -33.99
C ALA A 357 21.85 12.00 -33.12
N TYR A 358 21.98 12.19 -31.81
CA TYR A 358 21.77 11.14 -30.82
C TYR A 358 20.87 11.63 -29.71
N PHE A 359 19.87 10.81 -29.37
CA PHE A 359 18.93 11.06 -28.27
C PHE A 359 18.98 9.93 -27.26
N GLU A 360 18.82 10.27 -25.98
CA GLU A 360 18.74 9.35 -24.88
C GLU A 360 17.40 9.51 -24.15
N CYS A 361 16.67 8.40 -24.01
CA CYS A 361 15.41 8.32 -23.27
C CYS A 361 15.66 7.69 -21.90
N ILE A 362 15.73 8.51 -20.86
CA ILE A 362 15.90 8.05 -19.49
C ILE A 362 14.54 7.61 -18.97
N VAL A 363 14.44 6.35 -18.53
CA VAL A 363 13.19 5.74 -18.06
C VAL A 363 13.31 5.30 -16.61
N LEU A 364 12.40 5.79 -15.77
CA LEU A 364 12.19 5.32 -14.41
C LEU A 364 10.85 4.59 -14.38
N ALA A 365 10.88 3.28 -14.14
CA ALA A 365 9.70 2.43 -14.14
C ALA A 365 9.87 1.21 -13.26
N ASN A 366 8.80 0.78 -12.65
CA ASN A 366 8.69 -0.53 -12.01
C ASN A 366 7.29 -1.12 -12.30
N PRO A 367 7.18 -2.27 -12.97
CA PRO A 367 8.24 -3.06 -13.59
C PRO A 367 8.90 -2.34 -14.78
N LYS A 368 10.02 -2.87 -15.24
CA LYS A 368 10.70 -2.35 -16.43
C LYS A 368 9.75 -2.34 -17.63
N PRO A 369 9.87 -1.35 -18.53
CA PRO A 369 9.02 -1.32 -19.72
C PRO A 369 9.31 -2.53 -20.62
N TYR A 370 8.24 -3.07 -21.19
CA TYR A 370 8.32 -4.14 -22.18
C TYR A 370 8.29 -3.61 -23.61
N LYS A 371 7.89 -2.34 -23.79
CA LYS A 371 7.87 -1.66 -25.10
C LYS A 371 8.40 -0.25 -24.96
N MET A 372 9.29 0.12 -25.89
CA MET A 372 9.74 1.48 -26.13
C MET A 372 9.37 1.88 -27.56
N SER A 373 8.82 3.07 -27.73
CA SER A 373 8.49 3.65 -29.04
C SER A 373 9.05 5.05 -29.16
N TRP A 374 9.48 5.40 -30.36
CA TRP A 374 10.03 6.70 -30.68
C TRP A 374 9.16 7.42 -31.69
N PHE A 375 9.01 8.72 -31.54
CA PHE A 375 8.14 9.53 -32.38
C PHE A 375 8.90 10.76 -32.89
N HIS A 376 8.63 11.11 -34.15
CA HIS A 376 9.04 12.35 -34.77
C HIS A 376 7.79 13.08 -35.24
N ASN A 377 7.57 14.30 -34.77
CA ASN A 377 6.37 15.11 -35.05
C ASN A 377 5.05 14.32 -34.83
N GLY A 378 5.01 13.47 -33.78
CA GLY A 378 3.84 12.63 -33.44
C GLY A 378 3.67 11.36 -34.27
N LYS A 379 4.53 11.10 -35.26
CA LYS A 379 4.54 9.87 -36.05
C LYS A 379 5.57 8.87 -35.50
N GLU A 380 5.16 7.62 -35.30
CA GLU A 380 6.05 6.58 -34.77
C GLU A 380 7.17 6.26 -35.77
N LEU A 381 8.41 6.29 -35.28
CA LEU A 381 9.60 5.94 -36.03
C LEU A 381 9.80 4.43 -36.03
N GLN A 382 10.24 3.91 -37.17
CA GLN A 382 10.62 2.51 -37.32
C GLN A 382 12.14 2.40 -37.44
N HIS A 383 12.70 1.32 -36.91
CA HIS A 383 14.10 1.02 -37.08
C HIS A 383 14.40 0.83 -38.59
N ASN A 384 15.24 1.66 -39.15
CA ASN A 384 15.60 1.62 -40.58
C ASN A 384 17.02 2.14 -40.77
N ILE A 385 17.97 1.22 -40.83
CA ILE A 385 19.38 1.54 -40.98
C ILE A 385 19.64 2.23 -42.33
N SER A 386 18.94 1.83 -43.41
CA SER A 386 19.11 2.45 -44.73
C SER A 386 18.61 3.89 -44.78
N ALA A 387 17.69 4.26 -43.94
CA ALA A 387 17.23 5.63 -43.76
C ALA A 387 17.97 6.38 -42.64
N GLY A 388 19.02 5.80 -42.08
CA GLY A 388 19.81 6.37 -40.98
C GLY A 388 19.11 6.41 -39.63
N VAL A 389 18.02 5.66 -39.42
CA VAL A 389 17.27 5.61 -38.15
C VAL A 389 17.63 4.35 -37.40
N ILE A 390 18.40 4.47 -36.34
CA ILE A 390 18.81 3.35 -35.49
C ILE A 390 18.14 3.49 -34.14
N LEU A 391 17.22 2.56 -33.82
CA LEU A 391 16.54 2.49 -32.56
C LEU A 391 17.18 1.43 -31.66
N SER A 392 17.41 1.81 -30.43
CA SER A 392 17.79 0.94 -29.33
C SER A 392 16.79 1.11 -28.18
N ASP A 393 16.88 0.29 -27.10
CA ASP A 393 15.95 0.35 -25.98
C ASP A 393 15.81 1.74 -25.34
N GLN A 394 16.93 2.47 -25.23
CA GLN A 394 16.96 3.77 -24.58
C GLN A 394 17.58 4.87 -25.43
N SER A 395 17.93 4.58 -26.67
CA SER A 395 18.56 5.58 -27.53
C SER A 395 18.04 5.54 -28.95
N LEU A 396 17.99 6.73 -29.57
CA LEU A 396 17.75 6.94 -30.99
C LEU A 396 18.97 7.60 -31.58
N VAL A 397 19.53 7.00 -32.62
CA VAL A 397 20.59 7.57 -33.41
C VAL A 397 20.05 7.89 -34.81
N LEU A 398 20.22 9.12 -35.24
CA LEU A 398 19.92 9.57 -36.59
C LEU A 398 21.26 9.83 -37.31
N GLN A 399 21.54 9.02 -38.30
CA GLN A 399 22.76 9.17 -39.11
C GLN A 399 22.52 10.10 -40.30
N SER A 400 23.46 10.97 -40.55
CA SER A 400 23.45 11.91 -41.69
C SER A 400 22.12 12.67 -41.78
N VAL A 401 21.79 13.43 -40.73
CA VAL A 401 20.52 14.14 -40.62
C VAL A 401 20.33 15.10 -41.81
N SER A 402 19.11 15.10 -42.31
CA SER A 402 18.67 16.05 -43.32
C SER A 402 17.72 17.09 -42.74
N ARG A 403 17.39 18.13 -43.46
CA ARG A 403 16.37 19.10 -43.06
C ARG A 403 15.01 18.46 -42.71
N ALA A 404 14.67 17.33 -43.35
CA ALA A 404 13.46 16.56 -43.02
C ALA A 404 13.52 15.89 -41.66
N SER A 405 14.71 15.77 -41.07
CA SER A 405 14.89 15.24 -39.72
C SER A 405 14.66 16.30 -38.63
N ALA A 406 14.47 17.56 -39.00
CA ALA A 406 14.13 18.62 -38.06
C ALA A 406 12.71 18.43 -37.51
N GLY A 407 12.52 18.78 -36.25
CA GLY A 407 11.21 18.67 -35.59
C GLY A 407 11.30 18.15 -34.17
N ASP A 408 10.13 17.83 -33.60
CA ASP A 408 9.99 17.38 -32.21
C ASP A 408 10.10 15.86 -32.11
N TYR A 409 11.00 15.43 -31.26
CA TYR A 409 11.21 14.03 -30.93
C TYR A 409 10.65 13.73 -29.52
N THR A 410 9.99 12.61 -29.38
CA THR A 410 9.50 12.08 -28.09
C THR A 410 9.72 10.59 -28.02
N CYS A 411 9.91 10.06 -26.82
CA CYS A 411 9.91 8.63 -26.55
C CYS A 411 8.73 8.25 -25.65
N LEU A 412 8.25 7.03 -25.79
CA LEU A 412 7.15 6.47 -25.02
C LEU A 412 7.57 5.11 -24.46
N ALA A 413 7.57 4.98 -23.15
CA ALA A 413 7.75 3.70 -22.48
C ALA A 413 6.41 3.13 -22.03
N VAL A 414 6.24 1.80 -22.10
CA VAL A 414 5.02 1.11 -21.72
C VAL A 414 5.37 -0.07 -20.81
N ASN A 415 4.74 -0.12 -19.64
CA ASN A 415 4.77 -1.27 -18.76
C ASN A 415 3.33 -1.72 -18.41
N SER A 416 3.18 -2.70 -17.52
CA SER A 416 1.87 -3.20 -17.08
C SER A 416 1.00 -2.15 -16.38
N GLU A 417 1.60 -1.10 -15.81
CA GLU A 417 0.89 -0.05 -15.10
C GLU A 417 0.41 1.08 -16.02
N GLY A 418 1.01 1.21 -17.21
CA GLY A 418 0.57 2.22 -18.16
C GLY A 418 1.65 2.72 -19.12
N LYS A 419 1.38 3.90 -19.70
CA LYS A 419 2.19 4.56 -20.71
C LYS A 419 2.82 5.82 -20.12
N GLY A 420 4.11 5.99 -20.31
CA GLY A 420 4.84 7.19 -19.90
C GLY A 420 5.45 7.89 -21.12
N PRO A 421 4.86 8.97 -21.65
CA PRO A 421 5.46 9.80 -22.68
C PRO A 421 6.52 10.72 -22.09
N SER A 422 7.54 11.03 -22.90
CA SER A 422 8.58 12.00 -22.52
C SER A 422 8.17 13.44 -22.81
N ASN A 423 8.99 14.37 -22.33
CA ASN A 423 9.04 15.72 -22.85
C ASN A 423 9.45 15.71 -24.33
N PRO A 424 8.98 16.65 -25.18
CA PRO A 424 9.48 16.83 -26.52
C PRO A 424 10.86 17.46 -26.48
N VAL A 425 11.70 17.05 -27.42
CA VAL A 425 13.01 17.66 -27.71
C VAL A 425 13.06 18.03 -29.18
N THR A 426 13.21 19.32 -29.48
CA THR A 426 13.22 19.84 -30.85
C THR A 426 14.61 19.73 -31.42
N LEU A 427 14.75 19.00 -32.53
CA LEU A 427 15.95 18.95 -33.34
C LEU A 427 15.91 20.08 -34.35
N ARG A 428 16.89 20.97 -34.29
CA ARG A 428 17.10 22.06 -35.26
C ARG A 428 18.30 21.72 -36.11
N ILE A 429 18.12 21.83 -37.43
CA ILE A 429 19.19 21.51 -38.39
C ILE A 429 19.57 22.76 -39.14
N ARG A 430 20.86 23.01 -39.24
CA ARG A 430 21.44 24.13 -39.99
C ARG A 430 21.86 23.64 -41.36
N TYR A 431 21.48 24.37 -42.39
CA TYR A 431 21.81 24.02 -43.78
C TYR A 431 22.03 25.26 -44.66
N ALA A 432 22.82 25.04 -45.71
CA ALA A 432 23.08 26.07 -46.74
C ALA A 432 21.81 26.37 -47.55
N PRO A 433 21.65 27.56 -48.10
CA PRO A 433 20.47 27.93 -48.85
C PRO A 433 20.18 27.00 -50.04
N ILE A 434 18.90 26.80 -50.30
CA ILE A 434 18.35 26.12 -51.47
C ILE A 434 17.21 26.94 -52.03
N CYS A 435 16.89 26.79 -53.29
CA CYS A 435 15.73 27.47 -53.89
C CYS A 435 14.44 27.02 -53.23
N ALA A 436 13.54 27.95 -52.94
CA ALA A 436 12.21 27.65 -52.41
C ALA A 436 11.31 26.95 -53.43
N THR A 437 11.60 27.09 -54.71
CA THR A 437 10.93 26.45 -55.85
C THR A 437 11.90 25.55 -56.60
N ASP A 438 11.50 24.31 -56.89
CA ASP A 438 12.36 23.31 -57.57
C ASP A 438 12.38 23.47 -59.10
N HIS A 439 11.78 24.52 -59.67
CA HIS A 439 11.64 24.69 -61.13
C HIS A 439 12.40 25.89 -61.62
N GLU A 440 13.01 25.72 -62.82
CA GLU A 440 13.49 26.83 -63.59
C GLU A 440 12.31 27.71 -64.04
N GLU A 441 12.36 29.00 -63.76
CA GLU A 441 11.27 29.91 -64.07
C GLU A 441 11.51 30.46 -65.46
N LEU A 442 10.58 30.20 -66.44
CA LEU A 442 10.63 30.71 -67.79
C LEU A 442 9.82 32.01 -67.89
N LEU A 443 10.46 33.09 -68.20
CA LEU A 443 9.89 34.44 -68.29
C LEU A 443 10.08 35.08 -69.65
N GLY A 444 9.00 35.48 -70.26
CA GLY A 444 9.05 36.22 -71.56
C GLY A 444 9.06 37.72 -71.33
N ALA A 445 9.90 38.44 -72.03
CA ALA A 445 9.99 39.90 -72.02
C ALA A 445 10.04 40.51 -73.41
N LEU A 446 9.43 41.68 -73.62
CA LEU A 446 9.69 42.56 -74.74
C LEU A 446 10.98 43.37 -74.51
N LYS A 447 11.60 43.85 -75.57
CA LYS A 447 12.73 44.81 -75.44
C LYS A 447 12.29 46.03 -74.65
N HIS A 448 13.13 46.42 -73.65
CA HIS A 448 12.89 47.54 -72.72
C HIS A 448 11.76 47.30 -71.73
N GLU A 449 11.22 46.08 -71.60
CA GLU A 449 10.32 45.71 -70.56
C GLU A 449 11.07 45.24 -69.29
N THR A 450 10.73 45.81 -68.11
CA THR A 450 11.38 45.43 -66.86
C THR A 450 10.67 44.29 -66.22
N LEU A 451 11.39 43.19 -65.99
CA LEU A 451 10.90 42.02 -65.26
C LEU A 451 11.37 42.04 -63.78
N PRO A 452 10.45 41.99 -62.80
CA PRO A 452 10.84 41.80 -61.41
C PRO A 452 11.10 40.32 -61.16
N LEU A 453 12.36 39.93 -60.94
CA LEU A 453 12.74 38.57 -60.56
C LEU A 453 12.83 38.47 -59.04
N LYS A 454 12.28 37.44 -58.50
CA LYS A 454 12.28 37.16 -57.07
C LYS A 454 13.03 35.86 -56.77
N CYS A 455 14.16 35.97 -56.08
CA CYS A 455 14.92 34.81 -55.60
C CYS A 455 14.61 34.58 -54.15
N GLU A 456 13.85 33.56 -53.89
CA GLU A 456 13.44 33.14 -52.55
C GLU A 456 14.13 31.81 -52.22
N VAL A 457 14.80 31.78 -51.07
CA VAL A 457 15.56 30.59 -50.66
C VAL A 457 15.14 30.14 -49.26
N ASP A 458 15.12 28.83 -49.08
CA ASP A 458 14.98 28.19 -47.81
C ASP A 458 16.36 27.89 -47.22
N SER A 459 16.60 28.29 -45.98
CA SER A 459 17.91 28.15 -45.33
C SER A 459 17.81 28.27 -43.81
N SER A 460 18.73 27.64 -43.10
CA SER A 460 18.88 27.78 -41.66
C SER A 460 20.37 27.89 -41.28
N PRO A 461 20.84 29.02 -40.78
CA PRO A 461 20.16 30.30 -40.60
C PRO A 461 19.78 30.96 -41.95
N PRO A 462 18.93 31.99 -41.94
CA PRO A 462 18.53 32.71 -43.15
C PRO A 462 19.74 33.18 -43.97
N ALA A 463 19.59 33.22 -45.31
CA ALA A 463 20.63 33.74 -46.20
C ALA A 463 20.90 35.22 -45.91
N ASP A 464 22.18 35.58 -45.84
CA ASP A 464 22.68 36.91 -45.51
C ASP A 464 23.21 37.66 -46.74
N SER A 465 23.53 36.91 -47.80
CA SER A 465 24.10 37.51 -49.07
C SER A 465 23.55 36.77 -50.27
N PHE A 466 23.37 37.57 -51.36
CA PHE A 466 22.90 37.12 -52.67
C PHE A 466 23.77 37.63 -53.73
N GLN A 467 24.04 36.81 -54.79
CA GLN A 467 24.77 37.12 -55.96
C GLN A 467 23.95 36.74 -57.19
N TRP A 468 23.85 37.68 -58.15
CA TRP A 468 23.13 37.45 -59.40
C TRP A 468 24.10 37.36 -60.51
N THR A 469 23.95 36.39 -61.41
CA THR A 469 24.78 36.19 -62.57
C THR A 469 23.90 36.02 -63.80
N PHE A 470 24.38 36.53 -64.93
CA PHE A 470 23.74 36.39 -66.23
C PHE A 470 24.66 35.57 -67.17
N ASN A 471 24.07 34.62 -67.89
CA ASN A 471 24.75 33.80 -68.87
C ASN A 471 24.02 33.87 -70.19
N SER A 472 24.75 34.35 -71.19
CA SER A 472 24.36 34.34 -72.62
C SER A 472 25.51 33.78 -73.42
N SER A 473 25.25 32.81 -74.29
CA SER A 473 26.25 32.21 -75.20
C SER A 473 27.48 31.56 -74.50
N GLY A 474 27.38 31.18 -73.25
CA GLY A 474 28.46 30.50 -72.51
C GLY A 474 29.38 31.42 -71.69
N GLU A 475 29.21 32.73 -71.75
CA GLU A 475 29.91 33.68 -70.89
C GLU A 475 29.06 34.13 -69.73
N GLN A 476 29.53 33.89 -68.50
CA GLN A 476 28.86 34.25 -67.30
C GLN A 476 29.36 35.56 -66.74
N THR A 477 28.49 36.54 -66.57
CA THR A 477 28.81 37.87 -66.03
C THR A 477 28.02 38.10 -64.72
N GLU A 478 28.66 38.77 -63.75
CA GLU A 478 27.99 39.18 -62.51
C GLU A 478 27.17 40.45 -62.72
N LEU A 479 25.91 40.43 -62.22
CA LEU A 479 25.06 41.60 -62.33
C LEU A 479 25.36 42.59 -61.20
N PRO A 480 25.46 43.90 -61.49
CA PRO A 480 25.83 44.90 -60.48
C PRO A 480 24.81 44.97 -59.31
N ALA A 481 25.29 45.15 -58.07
CA ALA A 481 24.48 45.23 -56.85
C ALA A 481 23.41 46.34 -56.89
N ARG A 482 23.55 47.37 -57.74
CA ARG A 482 22.55 48.42 -57.91
C ARG A 482 21.24 47.97 -58.58
N LEU A 483 21.26 46.82 -59.23
CA LEU A 483 20.09 46.27 -59.96
C LEU A 483 19.23 45.34 -59.04
N HIS A 484 19.77 44.93 -57.95
CA HIS A 484 19.04 44.05 -57.03
C HIS A 484 19.01 44.60 -55.60
N SER A 485 17.96 44.26 -54.85
CA SER A 485 17.83 44.50 -53.43
C SER A 485 17.67 43.17 -52.69
N SER A 486 18.43 43.02 -51.64
CA SER A 486 18.39 41.78 -50.85
C SER A 486 17.84 42.03 -49.41
N GLU A 487 16.95 41.20 -49.03
CA GLU A 487 16.39 41.10 -47.66
C GLU A 487 16.74 39.73 -47.07
N THR A 488 16.46 39.52 -45.79
CA THR A 488 16.70 38.24 -45.12
C THR A 488 15.95 37.10 -45.83
N GLY A 489 16.68 36.17 -46.44
CA GLY A 489 16.12 34.99 -47.12
C GLY A 489 15.56 35.24 -48.52
N MET A 490 15.66 36.47 -49.07
CA MET A 490 15.09 36.80 -50.36
C MET A 490 15.87 37.92 -51.03
N SER A 491 16.01 37.83 -52.37
CA SER A 491 16.56 38.92 -53.20
C SER A 491 15.66 39.23 -54.41
N ARG A 492 15.55 40.48 -54.77
CA ARG A 492 14.75 40.93 -55.91
C ARG A 492 15.69 41.64 -56.91
N LEU A 493 15.60 41.23 -58.16
CA LEU A 493 16.33 41.86 -59.31
C LEU A 493 15.32 42.41 -60.26
N ASN A 494 15.49 43.68 -60.64
CA ASN A 494 14.75 44.28 -61.74
C ASN A 494 15.60 44.18 -63.01
N TYR A 495 15.23 43.28 -63.90
CA TYR A 495 15.99 43.02 -65.15
C TYR A 495 15.27 43.57 -66.35
N THR A 496 15.99 44.30 -67.21
CA THR A 496 15.44 44.95 -68.41
C THR A 496 16.31 44.61 -69.65
N PRO A 497 15.86 43.68 -70.52
CA PRO A 497 16.58 43.37 -71.75
C PRO A 497 16.49 44.55 -72.71
N SER A 498 17.62 45.05 -73.16
CA SER A 498 17.72 46.20 -74.11
C SER A 498 18.13 45.77 -75.51
N THR A 499 18.88 44.69 -75.63
CA THR A 499 19.36 44.12 -76.90
C THR A 499 18.97 42.63 -77.02
N ASP A 500 19.15 42.05 -78.21
CA ASP A 500 18.88 40.61 -78.40
C ASP A 500 19.87 39.70 -77.67
N LEU A 501 21.01 40.23 -77.21
CA LEU A 501 22.01 39.53 -76.42
C LEU A 501 21.67 39.51 -74.94
N ASP A 502 20.68 40.26 -74.49
CA ASP A 502 20.24 40.34 -73.09
C ASP A 502 19.19 39.24 -72.71
N TYR A 503 18.86 38.39 -73.70
CA TYR A 503 18.03 37.18 -73.41
C TYR A 503 18.93 36.00 -73.12
N GLY A 504 18.62 35.24 -72.06
CA GLY A 504 19.46 34.15 -71.59
C GLY A 504 19.10 33.72 -70.19
N THR A 505 20.03 33.08 -69.49
CA THR A 505 19.84 32.53 -68.15
C THR A 505 20.34 33.48 -67.09
N ILE A 506 19.46 33.85 -66.15
CA ILE A 506 19.84 34.57 -64.95
C ILE A 506 19.84 33.57 -63.78
N SER A 507 20.93 33.55 -63.02
CA SER A 507 21.08 32.66 -61.87
C SER A 507 21.29 33.50 -60.62
N CYS A 508 20.52 33.13 -59.57
CA CYS A 508 20.62 33.70 -58.23
C CYS A 508 21.30 32.72 -57.31
N TRP A 509 22.34 33.15 -56.64
CA TRP A 509 23.08 32.39 -55.64
C TRP A 509 22.93 33.05 -54.29
N ALA A 510 22.60 32.23 -53.26
CA ALA A 510 22.49 32.67 -51.88
C ALA A 510 23.57 32.02 -51.02
N LYS A 511 23.95 32.70 -49.93
CA LYS A 511 24.93 32.24 -48.98
C LYS A 511 24.45 32.56 -47.57
N ASN A 512 24.74 31.66 -46.61
CA ASN A 512 24.63 31.89 -45.18
C ASN A 512 25.92 31.46 -44.47
N SER A 513 25.92 31.45 -43.12
CA SER A 513 27.08 31.06 -42.31
C SER A 513 27.48 29.57 -42.47
N ILE A 514 26.62 28.72 -43.01
CA ILE A 514 26.89 27.28 -43.25
C ILE A 514 27.59 27.11 -44.61
N GLY A 515 27.21 27.87 -45.61
CA GLY A 515 27.82 27.78 -46.94
C GLY A 515 27.03 28.48 -48.00
N THR A 516 27.53 28.30 -49.23
CA THR A 516 26.88 28.79 -50.43
C THR A 516 25.99 27.71 -51.02
N GLN A 517 24.93 28.10 -51.66
CA GLN A 517 23.99 27.24 -52.39
C GLN A 517 24.76 26.31 -53.36
N LYS A 518 24.33 25.03 -53.45
CA LYS A 518 24.95 24.07 -54.38
C LYS A 518 24.45 24.21 -55.78
N SER A 519 23.21 24.63 -55.98
CA SER A 519 22.59 24.89 -57.30
C SER A 519 21.83 26.20 -57.19
N PRO A 520 22.00 27.10 -58.18
CA PRO A 520 21.37 28.41 -58.17
C PRO A 520 19.86 28.32 -58.42
N CYS A 521 19.13 29.38 -58.11
CA CYS A 521 17.78 29.56 -58.60
C CYS A 521 17.89 30.17 -60.03
N VAL A 522 17.26 29.50 -60.99
CA VAL A 522 17.46 29.78 -62.41
C VAL A 522 16.19 30.41 -62.98
N PHE A 523 16.43 31.51 -63.73
CA PHE A 523 15.39 32.23 -64.45
C PHE A 523 15.81 32.28 -65.95
N GLN A 524 14.99 31.71 -66.82
CA GLN A 524 15.19 31.74 -68.30
C GLN A 524 14.42 32.91 -68.83
N ILE A 525 15.15 33.89 -69.39
CA ILE A 525 14.57 35.09 -69.97
C ILE A 525 14.56 34.92 -71.51
N VAL A 526 13.37 34.92 -72.09
CA VAL A 526 13.16 34.74 -73.52
C VAL A 526 12.43 35.97 -74.16
N ALA A 527 12.68 36.22 -75.40
CA ALA A 527 11.96 37.24 -76.17
C ALA A 527 10.54 36.74 -76.44
N ALA A 528 9.53 37.36 -75.84
CA ALA A 528 8.18 36.86 -75.92
C ALA A 528 7.10 37.93 -75.89
N GLY A 529 6.00 37.65 -76.66
CA GLY A 529 4.80 38.46 -76.76
C GLY A 529 3.56 37.68 -76.39
N ARG A 530 2.39 38.26 -76.70
CA ARG A 530 1.12 37.57 -76.59
C ARG A 530 1.01 36.49 -77.67
N PRO A 531 0.28 35.40 -77.43
CA PRO A 531 0.07 34.35 -78.40
C PRO A 531 -0.79 34.87 -79.61
N PHE A 532 -0.71 34.16 -80.70
CA PHE A 532 -1.56 34.45 -81.88
C PHE A 532 -2.94 33.76 -81.68
N PRO A 533 -3.99 34.30 -82.27
CA PRO A 533 -5.33 33.71 -82.15
C PRO A 533 -5.35 32.31 -82.72
N LEU A 534 -6.25 31.48 -82.19
CA LEU A 534 -6.53 30.15 -82.71
C LEU A 534 -7.11 30.24 -84.10
N GLN A 535 -6.77 29.29 -84.96
CA GLN A 535 -7.21 29.22 -86.35
C GLN A 535 -8.09 28.04 -86.63
N ASN A 536 -8.95 28.11 -87.63
CA ASN A 536 -9.78 27.05 -88.14
C ASN A 536 -10.65 26.37 -87.02
N CYS A 537 -11.12 27.18 -86.09
CA CYS A 537 -12.03 26.67 -85.05
C CYS A 537 -13.37 26.29 -85.69
N SER A 538 -13.82 25.04 -85.46
CA SER A 538 -15.10 24.52 -85.99
C SER A 538 -15.76 23.58 -84.98
N VAL A 539 -17.07 23.57 -85.07
CA VAL A 539 -17.87 22.58 -84.31
C VAL A 539 -17.77 21.25 -85.03
N THR A 540 -17.16 20.24 -84.41
CA THR A 540 -16.90 18.93 -85.02
C THR A 540 -17.86 17.83 -84.57
N ASN A 541 -18.42 17.95 -83.38
CA ASN A 541 -19.40 17.04 -82.93
C ASN A 541 -20.47 17.79 -82.12
N GLN A 542 -21.75 17.65 -82.51
CA GLN A 542 -22.88 18.29 -81.83
C GLN A 542 -23.97 17.30 -81.55
N SER A 543 -24.40 17.23 -80.29
CA SER A 543 -25.54 16.46 -79.81
C SER A 543 -26.70 17.38 -79.39
N VAL A 544 -27.68 16.85 -78.67
CA VAL A 544 -28.89 17.60 -78.27
C VAL A 544 -28.54 18.68 -77.22
N ASP A 545 -27.56 18.43 -76.37
CA ASP A 545 -27.17 19.27 -75.24
C ASP A 545 -25.65 19.42 -75.03
N SER A 546 -24.87 18.94 -76.00
CA SER A 546 -23.41 19.05 -75.93
C SER A 546 -22.82 19.35 -77.31
N LEU A 547 -21.63 19.92 -77.29
CA LEU A 547 -20.87 20.19 -78.52
C LEU A 547 -19.37 20.09 -78.26
N GLN A 548 -18.67 19.75 -79.35
CA GLN A 548 -17.21 19.72 -79.37
C GLN A 548 -16.69 20.76 -80.40
N VAL A 549 -15.67 21.50 -79.96
CA VAL A 549 -15.03 22.47 -80.81
C VAL A 549 -13.57 22.12 -80.93
N ASP A 550 -13.10 21.93 -82.13
CA ASP A 550 -11.69 21.70 -82.47
C ASP A 550 -11.09 22.91 -83.11
N CYS A 551 -9.88 23.30 -82.69
CA CYS A 551 -9.14 24.45 -83.21
C CYS A 551 -7.71 24.05 -83.54
N LEU A 552 -7.11 24.79 -84.46
CA LEU A 552 -5.68 24.76 -84.65
C LEU A 552 -5.02 25.90 -83.87
N GLU A 553 -3.94 25.54 -83.16
CA GLU A 553 -3.15 26.52 -82.40
C GLU A 553 -2.43 27.48 -83.28
N GLY A 554 -2.35 28.73 -82.84
CA GLY A 554 -1.47 29.76 -83.44
C GLY A 554 -0.09 29.70 -82.79
N PHE A 555 0.85 30.59 -83.20
CA PHE A 555 2.12 30.75 -82.56
C PHE A 555 1.97 31.17 -81.12
N ASP A 556 2.70 30.51 -80.22
CA ASP A 556 2.57 30.66 -78.77
C ASP A 556 3.10 31.96 -78.19
N GLY A 557 3.66 32.80 -79.00
CA GLY A 557 4.27 34.04 -78.59
C GLY A 557 5.65 33.86 -77.92
N GLY A 558 6.19 32.62 -77.95
CA GLY A 558 7.49 32.29 -77.35
C GLY A 558 7.34 31.84 -75.84
N LEU A 559 6.18 31.63 -75.40
CA LEU A 559 5.87 31.12 -74.02
C LEU A 559 4.79 30.06 -74.12
N PRO A 560 4.83 29.04 -73.24
CA PRO A 560 3.75 28.01 -73.16
C PRO A 560 2.41 28.66 -73.12
N GLN A 561 1.51 28.22 -74.04
CA GLN A 561 0.13 28.72 -74.10
C GLN A 561 -0.88 27.71 -73.65
N GLY A 562 -1.96 28.21 -73.08
CA GLY A 562 -3.21 27.48 -72.82
C GLY A 562 -4.32 28.08 -73.64
N PHE A 563 -5.44 27.44 -73.68
CA PHE A 563 -6.55 27.87 -74.52
C PHE A 563 -7.79 28.03 -73.67
N MET A 564 -8.57 29.08 -73.90
CA MET A 564 -9.74 29.42 -73.14
C MET A 564 -10.91 29.68 -74.03
N LEU A 565 -12.02 29.05 -73.80
CA LEU A 565 -13.29 29.26 -74.48
C LEU A 565 -14.29 29.86 -73.48
N GLU A 566 -14.80 31.04 -73.87
CA GLU A 566 -15.90 31.72 -73.21
C GLU A 566 -17.16 31.52 -74.02
N LEU A 567 -18.17 30.83 -73.45
CA LEU A 567 -19.50 30.63 -74.06
C LEU A 567 -20.45 31.69 -73.54
N VAL A 568 -20.94 32.55 -74.45
CA VAL A 568 -21.86 33.64 -74.10
C VAL A 568 -23.23 33.34 -74.70
N GLU A 569 -24.28 33.38 -73.90
CA GLU A 569 -25.65 33.28 -74.35
C GLU A 569 -26.09 34.59 -75.00
N LEU A 570 -26.48 34.57 -76.27
CA LEU A 570 -26.80 35.77 -77.03
C LEU A 570 -28.10 36.45 -76.55
N ASN A 571 -29.05 35.72 -76.01
CA ASN A 571 -30.32 36.28 -75.54
C ASN A 571 -30.16 37.10 -74.27
N THR A 572 -29.26 36.71 -73.39
CA THR A 572 -29.06 37.34 -72.08
C THR A 572 -27.73 38.11 -71.98
N LEU A 573 -26.83 37.94 -72.94
CA LEU A 573 -25.45 38.45 -72.92
C LEU A 573 -24.64 38.04 -71.71
N ARG A 574 -24.99 36.90 -71.09
CA ARG A 574 -24.28 36.37 -69.92
C ARG A 574 -23.30 35.27 -70.30
N LEU A 575 -22.19 35.23 -69.60
CA LEU A 575 -21.22 34.16 -69.72
C LEU A 575 -21.87 32.85 -69.20
N ALA A 576 -22.12 31.90 -70.08
CA ALA A 576 -22.74 30.61 -69.73
C ALA A 576 -21.69 29.61 -69.24
N ARG A 577 -20.49 29.57 -69.86
CA ARG A 577 -19.37 28.69 -69.50
C ARG A 577 -18.02 29.37 -69.77
N ASN A 578 -17.04 28.98 -68.97
CA ASN A 578 -15.66 29.28 -69.24
C ASN A 578 -14.85 27.98 -69.11
N ILE A 579 -14.18 27.57 -70.19
CA ILE A 579 -13.48 26.31 -70.29
C ILE A 579 -12.01 26.59 -70.67
N THR A 580 -11.08 26.01 -69.93
CA THR A 580 -9.67 26.12 -70.22
C THR A 580 -9.08 24.76 -70.59
N VAL A 581 -8.25 24.74 -71.63
CA VAL A 581 -7.52 23.56 -72.12
C VAL A 581 -6.06 23.90 -72.23
N SER A 582 -5.20 23.00 -71.80
CA SER A 582 -3.72 23.20 -71.83
C SER A 582 -2.99 22.15 -72.67
N HIS A 583 -3.71 21.35 -73.45
CA HIS A 583 -3.12 20.30 -74.30
C HIS A 583 -3.48 20.46 -75.76
N THR A 584 -2.69 19.92 -76.61
CA THR A 584 -2.92 19.84 -78.06
C THR A 584 -3.15 18.39 -78.47
N PRO A 585 -4.10 18.11 -79.39
CA PRO A 585 -4.88 19.11 -80.21
C PRO A 585 -5.89 19.85 -79.29
N VAL A 586 -6.18 21.09 -79.69
CA VAL A 586 -7.07 22.00 -78.94
C VAL A 586 -8.51 21.58 -79.16
N THR A 587 -9.10 20.91 -78.20
CA THR A 587 -10.45 20.43 -78.26
C THR A 587 -11.20 20.86 -77.00
N PHE A 588 -12.31 21.58 -77.19
CA PHE A 588 -13.23 21.96 -76.12
C PHE A 588 -14.46 21.09 -76.17
N VAL A 589 -14.81 20.45 -75.06
CA VAL A 589 -16.04 19.69 -74.90
C VAL A 589 -16.93 20.45 -73.95
N ILE A 590 -18.17 20.74 -74.38
CA ILE A 590 -19.12 21.56 -73.63
C ILE A 590 -20.43 20.78 -73.52
N ASP A 591 -20.81 20.42 -72.30
CA ASP A 591 -21.99 19.60 -71.98
C ASP A 591 -23.06 20.41 -71.22
N ASN A 592 -24.26 19.88 -71.15
CA ASN A 592 -25.40 20.44 -70.42
C ASN A 592 -25.76 21.84 -70.84
N LEU A 593 -25.96 22.03 -72.16
CA LEU A 593 -26.38 23.28 -72.79
C LEU A 593 -27.92 23.35 -72.92
N ASP A 594 -28.48 24.56 -72.77
CA ASP A 594 -29.89 24.80 -72.97
C ASP A 594 -30.21 24.81 -74.50
N GLN A 595 -31.11 23.90 -74.91
CA GLN A 595 -31.49 23.72 -76.28
C GLN A 595 -32.23 24.93 -76.86
N ALA A 596 -32.84 25.74 -76.01
CA ALA A 596 -33.65 26.90 -76.46
C ALA A 596 -32.76 28.17 -76.68
N ALA A 597 -31.53 28.13 -76.18
CA ALA A 597 -30.58 29.27 -76.23
C ALA A 597 -29.73 29.25 -77.50
N THR A 598 -29.29 30.43 -77.94
CA THR A 598 -28.30 30.62 -78.99
C THR A 598 -27.05 31.16 -78.36
N TYR A 599 -25.93 30.55 -78.69
CA TYR A 599 -24.63 30.88 -78.10
C TYR A 599 -23.64 31.48 -79.05
N ARG A 600 -22.79 32.34 -78.48
CA ARG A 600 -21.54 32.83 -79.11
C ARG A 600 -20.39 32.22 -78.35
N MET A 601 -19.40 31.68 -79.08
CA MET A 601 -18.15 31.25 -78.48
C MET A 601 -17.06 32.28 -78.80
N VAL A 602 -16.37 32.64 -77.73
CA VAL A 602 -15.20 33.52 -77.85
C VAL A 602 -14.00 32.73 -77.34
N ILE A 603 -13.04 32.46 -78.25
CA ILE A 603 -11.96 31.54 -77.94
C ILE A 603 -10.63 32.35 -78.02
N PHE A 604 -9.82 32.14 -76.96
CA PHE A 604 -8.53 32.81 -76.84
C PHE A 604 -7.42 31.77 -76.66
N ALA A 605 -6.26 32.04 -77.22
CA ALA A 605 -4.99 31.53 -76.74
C ALA A 605 -4.49 32.44 -75.62
N VAL A 606 -3.90 31.89 -74.57
CA VAL A 606 -3.45 32.64 -73.40
C VAL A 606 -2.05 32.17 -72.99
N ASN A 607 -1.14 33.06 -72.85
CA ASN A 607 0.15 32.80 -72.21
C ASN A 607 0.43 33.80 -71.08
N ALA A 608 1.59 33.77 -70.46
CA ALA A 608 1.95 34.67 -69.34
C ALA A 608 1.92 36.14 -69.69
N LYS A 609 1.93 36.50 -71.00
CA LYS A 609 1.84 37.89 -71.53
C LYS A 609 0.43 38.38 -71.78
N GLY A 610 -0.55 37.50 -71.71
CA GLY A 610 -1.95 37.82 -71.81
C GLY A 610 -2.69 36.99 -72.87
N ARG A 611 -3.87 37.47 -73.24
CA ARG A 611 -4.76 36.81 -74.19
C ARG A 611 -4.43 37.27 -75.66
N SER A 612 -4.60 36.36 -76.60
CA SER A 612 -4.63 36.67 -78.05
C SER A 612 -5.87 37.52 -78.40
N GLU A 613 -5.89 38.00 -79.65
CA GLU A 613 -7.16 38.45 -80.25
C GLU A 613 -8.19 37.28 -80.21
N PRO A 614 -9.47 37.56 -80.03
CA PRO A 614 -10.49 36.51 -79.93
C PRO A 614 -10.75 35.89 -81.31
N THR A 615 -10.94 34.55 -81.31
CA THR A 615 -11.59 33.84 -82.41
C THR A 615 -13.07 33.59 -82.00
N ILE A 616 -13.99 34.08 -82.87
CA ILE A 616 -15.41 34.09 -82.53
C ILE A 616 -16.15 33.10 -83.44
N ILE A 617 -17.04 32.30 -82.86
CA ILE A 617 -18.00 31.46 -83.56
C ILE A 617 -19.38 31.90 -83.11
N ASP A 618 -20.17 32.44 -84.03
CA ASP A 618 -21.53 32.94 -83.77
C ASP A 618 -22.62 31.93 -84.14
N ASP A 619 -23.85 32.18 -83.64
CA ASP A 619 -25.10 31.51 -84.00
C ASP A 619 -25.12 29.99 -83.69
N ILE A 620 -24.53 29.55 -82.66
CA ILE A 620 -24.61 28.15 -82.23
C ILE A 620 -25.95 27.91 -81.61
N ASN A 621 -26.72 27.10 -82.26
CA ASN A 621 -28.07 26.68 -81.79
C ASN A 621 -28.26 25.16 -81.95
N PHE A 622 -29.22 24.60 -81.24
CA PHE A 622 -29.51 23.18 -81.23
C PHE A 622 -30.83 22.84 -82.02
N LYS A 623 -31.34 23.79 -82.79
CA LYS A 623 -32.55 23.59 -83.66
C LYS A 623 -32.18 22.67 -84.83
N GLY A 624 -32.78 21.44 -84.83
CA GLY A 624 -32.60 20.49 -85.92
C GLY A 624 -31.72 19.26 -85.59
N VAL A 625 -31.22 19.16 -84.46
CA VAL A 625 -30.47 17.95 -84.02
C VAL A 625 -31.44 16.86 -83.59
N ALA A 626 -31.52 15.73 -84.33
CA ALA A 626 -32.40 14.61 -84.03
C ALA A 626 -32.04 13.93 -82.69
N LYS A 627 -33.05 13.72 -81.85
CA LYS A 627 -32.84 12.89 -80.61
C LYS A 627 -32.65 11.44 -81.03
N PHE A 628 -31.45 10.91 -80.84
CA PHE A 628 -31.27 9.45 -80.87
C PHE A 628 -31.74 8.90 -79.53
N THR A 629 -32.96 8.41 -79.49
CA THR A 629 -33.49 7.58 -78.38
C THR A 629 -33.05 6.14 -78.60
N GLY A 630 -31.92 5.79 -78.10
CA GLY A 630 -31.47 4.40 -77.99
C GLY A 630 -32.14 3.71 -76.79
N ALA A 631 -33.20 2.93 -77.07
CA ALA A 631 -33.76 2.00 -76.12
C ALA A 631 -32.84 0.80 -75.98
N SER A 632 -32.14 0.67 -74.92
CA SER A 632 -31.45 -0.59 -74.50
C SER A 632 -32.35 -1.41 -73.63
N THR A 633 -32.98 -2.46 -74.23
CA THR A 633 -33.58 -3.56 -73.52
C THR A 633 -32.51 -4.33 -72.74
N GLY A 634 -32.75 -4.47 -71.48
CA GLY A 634 -31.97 -5.27 -70.58
C GLY A 634 -32.00 -6.77 -70.87
N LEU A 635 -30.93 -7.42 -70.57
CA LEU A 635 -30.89 -8.85 -70.26
C LEU A 635 -29.88 -9.07 -69.11
N SER A 636 -30.51 -9.38 -68.04
CA SER A 636 -29.86 -9.99 -66.87
C SER A 636 -29.46 -11.43 -67.16
N MET A 637 -28.33 -11.88 -66.72
CA MET A 637 -28.17 -13.25 -66.19
C MET A 637 -26.80 -13.41 -65.45
N PRO A 638 -26.71 -14.43 -64.58
CA PRO A 638 -26.10 -14.26 -63.28
C PRO A 638 -24.82 -15.09 -63.05
N LEU A 639 -24.15 -14.73 -61.97
CA LEU A 639 -23.45 -15.53 -60.94
C LEU A 639 -22.67 -16.82 -61.27
N SER A 640 -21.49 -16.76 -60.81
CA SER A 640 -20.86 -17.77 -59.91
C SER A 640 -19.95 -18.86 -60.54
N PRO A 641 -19.02 -19.40 -59.79
CA PRO A 641 -18.74 -19.26 -58.36
C PRO A 641 -17.50 -18.47 -58.00
#